data_99ee64c26ab3d2c5b5b712f0e77b123c
#
_entry.id   99ee64c26ab3d2c5b5b712f0e77b123c
#
_cell.length_a   1.000
_cell.length_b   1.000
_cell.length_c   1.000
_cell.angle_alpha   90.00
_cell.angle_beta   90.00
_cell.angle_gamma   90.00
#
_symmetry.space_group_name_H-M   'P 1'
#
loop_
_entity.id
_entity.type
_entity.pdbx_description
1 polymer ?
#
loop_
_entity_poly.entity_id
_entity_poly.type
_entity_poly.pdbx_seq_one_letter_code
_entity_poly.pdbx_strand_id
1 'polypeptide(L)'
;MERPFHHARTLCIAGVSATALLWAAAPAFAQDAQPAAAEPEATTVDEIVVTGFRSSLQQALNVKKREAGAVDAIFAEDIADFPDQNLAEAIQRLPGVTIDRENGQGRTISVRGLGADFTRVRINGLEAQAAYGGNRSRGFDFSMFASELFNSIKVRKTQSAEIEEGSLGATVDLQTGRPLDFKGAGFNSALSVQGSYNDLSEKTVPRVAGLLSWSNENKTFGVLASVAYSERAPISESFNTTRWQAGDPSLAYGAGNNFAGCIPCTTTAQRSEVLSAFYPRIPRYTFGTFNEDRLGLTTALQWRPSDRTEVVLDLMWSRFNVEAESPNIEAISFSRAAGGVRDTIVRDYAIDKDKNVISYGVFDKVDIRSENGFTRDESNFYQASLNLRHEFTDRLRGTAKIGANKSEARTPQSFSYMFDANDQNGFTYDFRGNDRLPMINYGFDVTSGSRFTLTERRKSTGGANFENSVFAGTMEYDYTPEFTIKAGGEYRTYGFDTFGYQQAASVLTGADRVVGVDALGKIVSIDGKLDIPTGSDLSYIVPDIWKINEFLSVFDDALVPTYNGFREVEETDKGIFVQADFNTELLGMTVRGNAGIRRAVTETTSKGYLNTDYVTVNNEYADTLPSFNLAIEPRDDLVIRFGAAKVMSRPALGDLTPGGSLSTPTRRVSYGNPLLKPFRATNFDVAAEWYFQNEGLLAAAVFYKDIESFITTVTETVPWKSLGLDDSLLAGTPASPDENFDVTRKVNGSGGTLHGLEIQYQQPFSFLPGFWSNFGFIGNYTYVESEVDYGSGRKGPLTNQSKNAFNTTLYYEVDRFQARVSAAYRSGYLLAFPGGNGNSEEGVNDTVNFDASMSYNISDSLTLSLEALNLSDEFNDRYVDVTDRVSNYRHTGREVAIGLRWKY
;
A
#
# COMPACT_ATOMS: atom_id res chain seq x y z
N MET A 1 -35.53 -14.14 15.04
CA MET A 1 -36.35 -13.54 13.94
C MET A 1 -35.41 -13.42 12.77
N GLU A 2 -35.53 -14.39 11.89
CA GLU A 2 -34.76 -14.48 10.65
C GLU A 2 -35.28 -13.45 9.67
N ARG A 3 -34.42 -12.54 9.21
CA ARG A 3 -34.53 -11.97 7.88
C ARG A 3 -33.14 -12.11 7.23
N PRO A 4 -33.03 -12.94 6.20
CA PRO A 4 -31.81 -13.05 5.44
C PRO A 4 -31.65 -11.78 4.62
N PHE A 5 -30.55 -11.03 4.83
CA PHE A 5 -30.06 -10.04 3.89
C PHE A 5 -29.45 -10.76 2.69
N HIS A 6 -30.33 -11.27 1.82
CA HIS A 6 -29.98 -11.57 0.45
C HIS A 6 -30.25 -10.30 -0.38
N HIS A 7 -29.29 -9.41 -0.47
CA HIS A 7 -29.14 -8.60 -1.65
C HIS A 7 -28.11 -9.29 -2.55
N ALA A 8 -28.56 -10.38 -3.22
CA ALA A 8 -28.04 -10.71 -4.52
C ALA A 8 -28.40 -9.53 -5.44
N ARG A 9 -27.60 -8.47 -5.46
CA ARG A 9 -27.52 -7.60 -6.62
C ARG A 9 -26.75 -8.40 -7.68
N THR A 10 -27.49 -9.25 -8.39
CA THR A 10 -27.14 -9.72 -9.71
C THR A 10 -26.51 -8.56 -10.45
N LEU A 11 -25.30 -8.72 -10.98
CA LEU A 11 -24.79 -7.89 -12.06
C LEU A 11 -25.88 -7.89 -13.14
N CYS A 12 -26.75 -6.90 -13.14
CA CYS A 12 -27.46 -6.52 -14.33
C CYS A 12 -26.42 -5.92 -15.26
N ILE A 13 -25.72 -6.80 -15.99
CA ILE A 13 -25.31 -6.47 -17.33
C ILE A 13 -26.62 -6.09 -18.01
N ALA A 14 -26.96 -4.80 -18.01
CA ALA A 14 -27.99 -4.27 -18.86
C ALA A 14 -27.58 -4.68 -20.26
N GLY A 15 -28.24 -5.69 -20.76
CA GLY A 15 -28.26 -6.02 -22.17
C GLY A 15 -28.84 -4.83 -22.89
N VAL A 16 -27.99 -3.84 -23.20
CA VAL A 16 -28.30 -2.86 -24.23
C VAL A 16 -28.31 -3.66 -25.52
N SER A 17 -29.50 -3.96 -25.96
CA SER A 17 -29.76 -4.64 -27.21
C SER A 17 -28.92 -4.00 -28.32
N ALA A 18 -28.00 -4.79 -28.87
CA ALA A 18 -27.12 -4.44 -29.99
C ALA A 18 -27.89 -4.28 -31.33
N THR A 19 -29.16 -3.87 -31.30
CA THR A 19 -30.05 -3.76 -32.46
C THR A 19 -30.27 -2.32 -32.97
N ALA A 20 -29.59 -1.31 -32.42
CA ALA A 20 -29.78 0.09 -32.84
C ALA A 20 -28.58 0.71 -33.62
N LEU A 21 -27.55 -0.06 -33.98
CA LEU A 21 -26.37 0.46 -34.73
C LEU A 21 -26.18 -0.15 -36.14
N LEU A 22 -27.19 -0.79 -36.69
CA LEU A 22 -27.10 -1.43 -38.04
C LEU A 22 -27.86 -0.70 -39.15
N TRP A 23 -28.13 0.60 -39.02
CA TRP A 23 -28.78 1.35 -40.11
C TRP A 23 -28.05 2.66 -40.39
N ALA A 24 -26.97 2.60 -41.15
CA ALA A 24 -26.45 3.65 -42.02
C ALA A 24 -25.21 3.16 -42.81
N ALA A 25 -25.40 2.20 -43.69
CA ALA A 25 -24.44 1.92 -44.76
C ALA A 25 -25.15 2.07 -46.10
N ALA A 26 -25.12 3.28 -46.66
CA ALA A 26 -25.42 3.51 -48.07
C ALA A 26 -24.12 3.44 -48.89
N PRO A 27 -24.07 2.75 -50.05
CA PRO A 27 -22.85 2.64 -50.82
C PRO A 27 -22.60 3.94 -51.58
N ALA A 28 -21.48 4.59 -51.37
CA ALA A 28 -20.98 5.67 -52.18
C ALA A 28 -20.12 5.08 -53.32
N PHE A 29 -20.44 5.49 -54.55
CA PHE A 29 -19.75 5.11 -55.79
C PHE A 29 -18.33 5.66 -55.81
N ALA A 30 -17.38 4.85 -56.27
CA ALA A 30 -16.02 5.21 -56.49
C ALA A 30 -15.88 6.23 -57.67
N GLN A 31 -15.07 7.26 -57.47
CA GLN A 31 -14.58 8.13 -58.53
C GLN A 31 -13.06 8.13 -58.44
N ASP A 32 -12.42 7.73 -59.55
CA ASP A 32 -10.97 7.70 -59.72
C ASP A 32 -10.35 9.07 -59.46
N ALA A 33 -9.33 9.11 -58.60
CA ALA A 33 -8.46 10.25 -58.37
C ALA A 33 -6.99 9.86 -58.47
N GLN A 34 -6.24 10.67 -59.19
CA GLN A 34 -4.79 10.61 -59.44
C GLN A 34 -3.93 10.54 -58.15
N PRO A 35 -2.71 10.04 -58.20
CA PRO A 35 -1.83 9.96 -57.04
C PRO A 35 -1.33 11.35 -56.64
N ALA A 36 -1.66 11.73 -55.44
CA ALA A 36 -1.10 12.91 -54.75
C ALA A 36 0.23 12.57 -54.08
N ALA A 37 1.07 13.58 -53.95
CA ALA A 37 2.43 13.52 -53.39
C ALA A 37 2.41 12.99 -51.93
N ALA A 38 3.51 12.33 -51.56
CA ALA A 38 3.73 11.77 -50.26
C ALA A 38 3.50 12.80 -49.13
N GLU A 39 2.49 12.56 -48.30
CA GLU A 39 2.26 13.21 -47.02
C GLU A 39 3.26 12.72 -45.95
N PRO A 40 3.63 13.58 -44.98
CA PRO A 40 4.49 13.13 -43.88
C PRO A 40 3.75 12.08 -43.05
N GLU A 41 4.41 10.96 -42.83
CA GLU A 41 3.91 9.82 -42.03
C GLU A 41 3.38 10.31 -40.68
N ALA A 42 2.09 10.11 -40.44
CA ALA A 42 1.54 10.17 -39.12
C ALA A 42 2.28 9.13 -38.25
N THR A 43 3.02 9.62 -37.29
CA THR A 43 3.78 8.78 -36.33
C THR A 43 2.85 7.80 -35.62
N THR A 44 2.70 6.63 -36.20
CA THR A 44 2.24 5.44 -35.47
C THR A 44 3.12 5.28 -34.24
N VAL A 45 2.52 5.06 -33.09
CA VAL A 45 3.26 4.62 -31.90
C VAL A 45 4.05 3.40 -32.33
N ASP A 46 5.38 3.53 -32.38
CA ASP A 46 6.27 2.44 -32.78
C ASP A 46 5.92 1.17 -32.02
N GLU A 47 5.82 0.06 -32.75
CA GLU A 47 5.62 -1.31 -32.22
C GLU A 47 6.63 -1.57 -31.09
N ILE A 48 6.12 -1.70 -29.89
CA ILE A 48 6.93 -1.86 -28.70
C ILE A 48 7.22 -3.36 -28.51
N VAL A 49 8.24 -3.88 -29.14
CA VAL A 49 8.88 -5.09 -28.65
C VAL A 49 10.30 -4.73 -28.24
N VAL A 50 10.44 -4.56 -26.92
CA VAL A 50 11.71 -4.36 -26.24
C VAL A 50 12.36 -5.71 -26.03
N THR A 51 13.63 -5.83 -26.28
CA THR A 51 14.44 -6.96 -25.89
C THR A 51 15.67 -6.45 -25.15
N GLY A 52 15.77 -6.76 -23.83
CA GLY A 52 16.87 -6.41 -22.97
C GLY A 52 16.65 -5.09 -22.18
N PHE A 53 17.44 -4.95 -21.10
CA PHE A 53 17.31 -3.85 -20.13
C PHE A 53 17.58 -2.46 -20.76
N ARG A 54 18.64 -2.32 -21.56
CA ARG A 54 18.97 -1.04 -22.23
C ARG A 54 17.85 -0.54 -23.15
N SER A 55 17.24 -1.46 -23.88
CA SER A 55 16.15 -1.14 -24.79
C SER A 55 14.91 -0.68 -24.03
N SER A 56 14.56 -1.28 -22.88
CA SER A 56 13.47 -0.81 -22.02
C SER A 56 13.73 0.59 -21.46
N LEU A 57 14.98 0.87 -21.07
CA LEU A 57 15.40 2.20 -20.62
C LEU A 57 15.26 3.25 -21.73
N GLN A 58 15.67 2.93 -22.96
CA GLN A 58 15.53 3.83 -24.10
C GLN A 58 14.08 4.20 -24.39
N GLN A 59 13.17 3.23 -24.30
CA GLN A 59 11.73 3.49 -24.46
C GLN A 59 11.19 4.39 -23.33
N ALA A 60 11.59 4.13 -22.09
CA ALA A 60 11.23 4.97 -20.96
C ALA A 60 11.67 6.43 -21.17
N LEU A 61 12.91 6.65 -21.65
CA LEU A 61 13.42 7.98 -22.01
C LEU A 61 12.61 8.63 -23.16
N ASN A 62 12.25 7.86 -24.18
CA ASN A 62 11.47 8.37 -25.32
C ASN A 62 10.07 8.83 -24.86
N VAL A 63 9.40 8.07 -24.00
CA VAL A 63 8.12 8.48 -23.41
C VAL A 63 8.29 9.75 -22.58
N LYS A 64 9.28 9.78 -21.66
CA LYS A 64 9.56 10.97 -20.84
C LYS A 64 9.81 12.21 -21.71
N LYS A 65 10.63 12.09 -22.75
CA LYS A 65 10.97 13.21 -23.63
C LYS A 65 9.76 13.77 -24.39
N ARG A 66 8.87 12.91 -24.89
CA ARG A 66 7.71 13.30 -25.74
C ARG A 66 6.54 13.91 -24.93
N GLU A 67 6.35 13.56 -23.70
CA GLU A 67 5.23 14.05 -22.87
C GLU A 67 5.37 15.56 -22.59
N ALA A 68 4.26 16.27 -22.47
CA ALA A 68 4.25 17.68 -22.08
C ALA A 68 4.48 17.86 -20.56
N GLY A 69 3.89 17.01 -19.76
CA GLY A 69 4.03 16.99 -18.31
C GLY A 69 5.23 16.16 -17.81
N ALA A 70 5.43 16.13 -16.50
CA ALA A 70 6.44 15.29 -15.87
C ALA A 70 5.94 13.84 -15.76
N VAL A 71 6.53 12.94 -16.56
CA VAL A 71 6.16 11.53 -16.64
C VAL A 71 7.43 10.68 -16.58
N ASP A 72 7.39 9.61 -15.78
CA ASP A 72 8.39 8.54 -15.81
C ASP A 72 7.71 7.23 -16.22
N ALA A 73 8.44 6.34 -16.87
CA ALA A 73 7.91 5.05 -17.32
C ALA A 73 8.89 3.90 -17.06
N ILE A 74 8.32 2.70 -16.96
CA ILE A 74 9.05 1.42 -16.92
C ILE A 74 8.38 0.50 -17.91
N PHE A 75 9.17 -0.21 -18.70
CA PHE A 75 8.71 -1.21 -19.66
C PHE A 75 9.25 -2.58 -19.30
N ALA A 76 8.49 -3.62 -19.55
CA ALA A 76 8.97 -4.99 -19.47
C ALA A 76 10.20 -5.18 -20.37
N GLU A 77 11.19 -5.94 -19.91
CA GLU A 77 12.43 -6.20 -20.64
C GLU A 77 12.22 -7.14 -21.83
N ASP A 78 11.22 -8.02 -21.71
CA ASP A 78 10.77 -8.94 -22.74
C ASP A 78 9.32 -9.36 -22.43
N ILE A 79 8.75 -10.24 -23.25
CA ILE A 79 7.40 -10.79 -23.07
C ILE A 79 7.32 -11.54 -21.74
N ALA A 80 6.38 -11.16 -20.89
CA ALA A 80 6.19 -11.73 -19.55
C ALA A 80 7.46 -11.67 -18.66
N ASP A 81 8.28 -10.64 -18.85
CA ASP A 81 9.53 -10.42 -18.13
C ASP A 81 9.59 -9.00 -17.59
N PHE A 82 8.87 -8.74 -16.52
CA PHE A 82 8.99 -7.47 -15.81
C PHE A 82 10.29 -7.50 -14.98
N PRO A 83 11.03 -6.36 -14.89
CA PRO A 83 12.36 -6.34 -14.29
C PRO A 83 12.42 -6.71 -12.81
N ASP A 84 11.29 -6.84 -12.14
CA ASP A 84 11.19 -7.14 -10.71
C ASP A 84 10.03 -8.08 -10.40
N GLN A 85 10.18 -8.85 -9.33
CA GLN A 85 9.15 -9.79 -8.86
C GLN A 85 7.88 -9.11 -8.35
N ASN A 86 7.98 -7.82 -7.95
CA ASN A 86 6.88 -7.02 -7.43
C ASN A 86 6.84 -5.67 -8.13
N LEU A 87 5.64 -5.22 -8.50
CA LEU A 87 5.42 -3.94 -9.18
C LEU A 87 5.89 -2.73 -8.35
N ALA A 88 5.72 -2.74 -7.01
CA ALA A 88 6.16 -1.63 -6.16
C ALA A 88 7.68 -1.51 -6.16
N GLU A 89 8.43 -2.63 -6.14
CA GLU A 89 9.90 -2.64 -6.22
C GLU A 89 10.38 -2.07 -7.57
N ALA A 90 9.68 -2.41 -8.67
CA ALA A 90 9.97 -1.80 -9.96
C ALA A 90 9.77 -0.29 -9.95
N ILE A 91 8.63 0.18 -9.42
CA ILE A 91 8.28 1.61 -9.39
C ILE A 91 9.23 2.40 -8.49
N GLN A 92 9.80 1.79 -7.44
CA GLN A 92 10.76 2.43 -6.55
C GLN A 92 11.98 3.00 -7.27
N ARG A 93 12.37 2.43 -8.41
CA ARG A 93 13.51 2.91 -9.22
C ARG A 93 13.27 4.28 -9.87
N LEU A 94 12.03 4.75 -9.89
CA LEU A 94 11.69 6.06 -10.44
C LEU A 94 12.00 7.19 -9.46
N PRO A 95 12.46 8.37 -9.92
CA PRO A 95 12.66 9.52 -9.05
C PRO A 95 11.41 9.87 -8.24
N GLY A 96 11.59 10.25 -6.99
CA GLY A 96 10.49 10.69 -6.13
C GLY A 96 9.59 9.58 -5.60
N VAL A 97 9.89 8.30 -5.87
CA VAL A 97 9.08 7.17 -5.41
C VAL A 97 9.79 6.45 -4.27
N THR A 98 9.04 6.18 -3.19
CA THR A 98 9.45 5.29 -2.10
C THR A 98 8.37 4.26 -1.87
N ILE A 99 8.72 3.11 -1.27
CA ILE A 99 7.78 2.02 -1.01
C ILE A 99 7.70 1.69 0.48
N ASP A 100 6.55 1.22 0.90
CA ASP A 100 6.34 0.64 2.21
C ASP A 100 6.31 -0.88 2.08
N ARG A 101 7.15 -1.56 2.87
CA ARG A 101 7.28 -3.02 2.86
C ARG A 101 6.55 -3.66 4.02
N GLU A 102 5.90 -4.77 3.75
CA GLU A 102 5.36 -5.67 4.77
C GLU A 102 5.74 -7.11 4.43
N ASN A 103 6.20 -7.85 5.43
CA ASN A 103 6.71 -9.22 5.27
C ASN A 103 7.77 -9.35 4.16
N GLY A 104 8.67 -8.34 4.07
CA GLY A 104 9.74 -8.29 3.08
C GLY A 104 9.32 -7.96 1.64
N GLN A 105 8.05 -7.62 1.38
CA GLN A 105 7.53 -7.28 0.05
C GLN A 105 6.98 -5.85 0.02
N GLY A 106 7.23 -5.11 -1.08
CA GLY A 106 6.62 -3.81 -1.33
C GLY A 106 5.10 -3.91 -1.50
N ARG A 107 4.34 -3.16 -0.71
CA ARG A 107 2.88 -3.14 -0.74
C ARG A 107 2.32 -1.87 -1.32
N THR A 108 2.76 -0.73 -0.80
CA THR A 108 2.26 0.58 -1.21
C THR A 108 3.40 1.49 -1.62
N ILE A 109 3.08 2.54 -2.35
CA ILE A 109 4.06 3.52 -2.80
C ILE A 109 3.70 4.90 -2.28
N SER A 110 4.73 5.70 -2.03
CA SER A 110 4.62 7.15 -1.81
C SER A 110 5.31 7.88 -2.96
N VAL A 111 4.69 8.91 -3.47
CA VAL A 111 5.27 9.73 -4.56
C VAL A 111 5.47 11.16 -4.06
N ARG A 112 6.74 11.63 -4.12
CA ARG A 112 7.13 12.96 -3.62
C ARG A 112 6.70 13.18 -2.16
N GLY A 113 6.84 12.13 -1.31
CA GLY A 113 6.48 12.18 0.09
C GLY A 113 4.98 12.12 0.41
N LEU A 114 4.13 11.97 -0.60
CA LEU A 114 2.69 11.79 -0.43
C LEU A 114 2.37 10.29 -0.47
N GLY A 115 1.78 9.77 0.60
CA GLY A 115 1.48 8.35 0.79
C GLY A 115 0.44 7.80 -0.20
N ALA A 116 0.13 6.51 -0.05
CA ALA A 116 -0.68 5.74 -1.01
C ALA A 116 -2.07 6.33 -1.29
N ASP A 117 -2.72 6.93 -0.30
CA ASP A 117 -4.05 7.56 -0.46
C ASP A 117 -4.04 8.80 -1.39
N PHE A 118 -2.86 9.34 -1.68
CA PHE A 118 -2.68 10.47 -2.58
C PHE A 118 -2.22 10.07 -3.97
N THR A 119 -2.04 8.76 -4.21
CA THR A 119 -1.61 8.20 -5.48
C THR A 119 -2.75 7.39 -6.08
N ARG A 120 -3.17 7.77 -7.29
CA ARG A 120 -4.18 7.06 -8.04
C ARG A 120 -3.54 6.01 -8.94
N VAL A 121 -4.03 4.77 -8.88
CA VAL A 121 -3.54 3.68 -9.74
C VAL A 121 -4.65 3.25 -10.70
N ARG A 122 -4.31 3.12 -11.99
CA ARG A 122 -5.22 2.67 -13.03
C ARG A 122 -4.64 1.44 -13.73
N ILE A 123 -5.49 0.44 -13.96
CA ILE A 123 -5.16 -0.74 -14.77
C ILE A 123 -5.92 -0.62 -16.10
N ASN A 124 -5.20 -0.60 -17.23
CA ASN A 124 -5.76 -0.39 -18.56
C ASN A 124 -6.68 0.85 -18.65
N GLY A 125 -6.28 1.92 -17.91
CA GLY A 125 -6.99 3.18 -17.86
C GLY A 125 -8.23 3.21 -16.96
N LEU A 126 -8.54 2.16 -16.21
CA LEU A 126 -9.62 2.11 -15.21
C LEU A 126 -9.02 2.16 -13.82
N GLU A 127 -9.46 3.10 -12.96
CA GLU A 127 -8.99 3.17 -11.58
C GLU A 127 -9.24 1.87 -10.86
N ALA A 128 -8.19 1.34 -10.23
CA ALA A 128 -8.24 0.12 -9.46
C ALA A 128 -8.06 0.43 -7.98
N GLN A 129 -8.99 -0.07 -7.17
CA GLN A 129 -8.85 -0.11 -5.71
C GLN A 129 -8.63 -1.55 -5.33
N ALA A 130 -7.43 -1.86 -4.89
CA ALA A 130 -7.06 -3.19 -4.47
C ALA A 130 -6.86 -3.21 -2.96
N ALA A 131 -7.71 -3.95 -2.26
CA ALA A 131 -7.67 -4.05 -0.81
C ALA A 131 -7.27 -5.45 -0.36
N TYR A 132 -6.40 -5.50 0.64
CA TYR A 132 -6.04 -6.69 1.37
C TYR A 132 -6.31 -6.48 2.87
N GLY A 133 -6.79 -7.51 3.57
CA GLY A 133 -6.88 -7.50 5.02
C GLY A 133 -7.80 -6.43 5.63
N GLY A 134 -8.92 -6.07 4.98
CA GLY A 134 -9.87 -5.10 5.52
C GLY A 134 -9.37 -3.64 5.48
N ASN A 135 -8.41 -3.32 4.62
CA ASN A 135 -7.98 -1.95 4.36
C ASN A 135 -9.19 -1.08 3.98
N ARG A 136 -9.28 0.12 4.52
CA ARG A 136 -10.37 1.08 4.34
C ARG A 136 -9.92 2.36 3.64
N SER A 137 -8.68 2.39 3.17
CA SER A 137 -8.07 3.51 2.45
C SER A 137 -8.41 3.45 0.96
N ARG A 138 -7.98 4.48 0.22
CA ARG A 138 -8.01 4.48 -1.26
C ARG A 138 -6.70 4.00 -1.87
N GLY A 139 -5.71 3.70 -1.03
CA GLY A 139 -4.41 3.23 -1.46
C GLY A 139 -4.49 1.89 -2.19
N PHE A 140 -3.65 1.74 -3.19
CA PHE A 140 -3.55 0.52 -4.00
C PHE A 140 -2.49 -0.41 -3.39
N ASP A 141 -2.85 -1.67 -3.18
CA ASP A 141 -1.94 -2.71 -2.72
C ASP A 141 -1.34 -3.47 -3.91
N PHE A 142 -0.07 -3.21 -4.20
CA PHE A 142 0.64 -3.83 -5.31
C PHE A 142 0.92 -5.32 -5.09
N SER A 143 0.86 -5.81 -3.85
CA SER A 143 1.08 -7.22 -3.55
C SER A 143 0.00 -8.14 -4.12
N MET A 144 -1.17 -7.62 -4.46
CA MET A 144 -2.25 -8.38 -5.06
C MET A 144 -1.98 -8.86 -6.49
N PHE A 145 -0.98 -8.28 -7.18
CA PHE A 145 -0.77 -8.51 -8.60
C PHE A 145 0.63 -9.03 -8.89
N ALA A 146 0.73 -10.05 -9.71
CA ALA A 146 1.99 -10.51 -10.24
C ALA A 146 2.49 -9.54 -11.31
N SER A 147 3.78 -9.18 -11.28
CA SER A 147 4.37 -8.21 -12.20
C SER A 147 4.34 -8.68 -13.66
N GLU A 148 4.39 -9.99 -13.90
CA GLU A 148 4.38 -10.61 -15.23
C GLU A 148 3.07 -10.40 -16.00
N LEU A 149 2.01 -9.96 -15.33
CA LEU A 149 0.74 -9.62 -15.99
C LEU A 149 0.79 -8.29 -16.74
N PHE A 150 1.82 -7.47 -16.48
CA PHE A 150 1.92 -6.10 -17.01
C PHE A 150 3.11 -6.00 -17.98
N ASN A 151 3.03 -5.07 -18.93
CA ASN A 151 4.10 -4.77 -19.85
C ASN A 151 4.64 -3.34 -19.70
N SER A 152 3.90 -2.42 -19.09
CA SER A 152 4.41 -1.09 -18.79
C SER A 152 3.75 -0.44 -17.58
N ILE A 153 4.50 0.47 -16.96
CA ILE A 153 4.06 1.35 -15.89
C ILE A 153 4.40 2.76 -16.29
N LYS A 154 3.44 3.72 -16.16
CA LYS A 154 3.70 5.15 -16.32
C LYS A 154 3.30 5.87 -15.04
N VAL A 155 4.19 6.71 -14.53
CA VAL A 155 3.95 7.54 -13.34
C VAL A 155 3.89 8.99 -13.76
N ARG A 156 2.68 9.57 -13.72
CA ARG A 156 2.41 10.98 -14.07
C ARG A 156 2.43 11.83 -12.82
N LYS A 157 3.40 12.71 -12.70
CA LYS A 157 3.62 13.59 -11.52
C LYS A 157 2.99 14.97 -11.65
N THR A 158 2.64 15.38 -12.88
CA THR A 158 1.85 16.60 -13.16
C THR A 158 0.50 16.23 -13.73
N GLN A 159 -0.52 17.06 -13.47
CA GLN A 159 -1.89 16.83 -13.91
C GLN A 159 -2.20 17.58 -15.19
N SER A 160 -3.11 17.02 -16.00
CA SER A 160 -3.79 17.69 -17.11
C SER A 160 -5.29 17.52 -16.98
N ALA A 161 -6.10 18.37 -17.61
CA ALA A 161 -7.54 18.35 -17.43
C ALA A 161 -8.22 17.08 -17.97
N GLU A 162 -7.63 16.41 -18.96
CA GLU A 162 -8.10 15.13 -19.51
C GLU A 162 -7.88 13.96 -18.54
N ILE A 163 -6.92 14.07 -17.61
CA ILE A 163 -6.66 13.03 -16.60
C ILE A 163 -7.64 13.23 -15.45
N GLU A 164 -8.24 12.14 -15.05
CA GLU A 164 -9.17 12.10 -13.93
C GLU A 164 -8.55 12.64 -12.64
N GLU A 165 -9.33 13.42 -11.89
CA GLU A 165 -8.93 13.94 -10.57
C GLU A 165 -8.87 12.81 -9.52
N GLY A 166 -8.25 13.07 -8.37
CA GLY A 166 -8.18 12.16 -7.23
C GLY A 166 -6.76 11.83 -6.78
N SER A 167 -5.74 12.52 -7.33
CA SER A 167 -4.37 12.38 -6.85
C SER A 167 -3.73 13.73 -6.55
N LEU A 168 -3.08 13.85 -5.37
CA LEU A 168 -2.17 14.95 -5.03
C LEU A 168 -0.71 14.58 -5.35
N GLY A 169 -0.37 13.29 -5.26
CA GLY A 169 0.96 12.74 -5.50
C GLY A 169 1.22 12.49 -6.96
N ALA A 170 0.64 11.44 -7.49
CA ALA A 170 0.79 11.02 -8.87
C ALA A 170 -0.39 10.16 -9.35
N THR A 171 -0.51 10.01 -10.68
CA THR A 171 -1.33 8.98 -11.30
C THR A 171 -0.40 7.90 -11.88
N VAL A 172 -0.62 6.64 -11.50
CA VAL A 172 0.11 5.48 -11.98
C VAL A 172 -0.76 4.70 -12.95
N ASP A 173 -0.30 4.52 -14.17
CA ASP A 173 -0.96 3.74 -15.21
C ASP A 173 -0.22 2.40 -15.37
N LEU A 174 -0.90 1.30 -15.05
CA LEU A 174 -0.46 -0.06 -15.26
C LEU A 174 -1.12 -0.60 -16.54
N GLN A 175 -0.33 -1.08 -17.48
CA GLN A 175 -0.81 -1.59 -18.76
C GLN A 175 -0.49 -3.07 -18.90
N THR A 176 -1.50 -3.91 -19.18
CA THR A 176 -1.32 -5.31 -19.55
C THR A 176 -0.92 -5.46 -21.03
N GLY A 177 -0.43 -6.64 -21.43
CA GLY A 177 -0.05 -6.91 -22.80
C GLY A 177 -1.20 -6.77 -23.81
N ARG A 178 -0.88 -6.37 -25.04
CA ARG A 178 -1.82 -6.25 -26.18
C ARG A 178 -1.43 -7.18 -27.31
N PRO A 179 -2.38 -7.90 -27.93
CA PRO A 179 -2.04 -8.90 -28.97
C PRO A 179 -1.49 -8.30 -30.27
N LEU A 180 -1.87 -7.07 -30.61
CA LEU A 180 -1.39 -6.43 -31.84
C LEU A 180 -0.07 -5.69 -31.68
N ASP A 181 0.48 -5.59 -30.45
CA ASP A 181 1.76 -4.93 -30.16
C ASP A 181 2.96 -5.83 -30.47
N PHE A 182 2.76 -7.16 -30.69
CA PHE A 182 3.83 -8.07 -31.05
C PHE A 182 4.32 -7.83 -32.48
N LYS A 183 5.64 -7.98 -32.74
CA LYS A 183 6.26 -7.69 -34.06
C LYS A 183 5.68 -8.53 -35.19
N GLY A 184 5.48 -9.85 -34.95
CA GLY A 184 4.94 -10.78 -35.91
C GLY A 184 3.42 -10.93 -35.84
N ALA A 185 2.77 -11.29 -36.94
CA ALA A 185 1.45 -11.90 -36.93
C ALA A 185 1.55 -13.40 -36.59
N GLY A 186 0.45 -14.01 -36.16
CA GLY A 186 0.41 -15.40 -35.76
C GLY A 186 0.56 -15.62 -34.27
N PHE A 187 1.12 -16.74 -33.84
CA PHE A 187 1.25 -17.10 -32.43
C PHE A 187 2.55 -16.58 -31.84
N ASN A 188 2.44 -16.03 -30.63
CA ASN A 188 3.56 -15.71 -29.75
C ASN A 188 3.26 -16.33 -28.39
N SER A 189 4.25 -16.91 -27.74
CA SER A 189 4.08 -17.51 -26.42
C SER A 189 5.33 -17.34 -25.56
N ALA A 190 5.13 -17.23 -24.27
CA ALA A 190 6.19 -17.25 -23.27
C ALA A 190 5.77 -18.09 -22.07
N LEU A 191 6.74 -18.78 -21.47
CA LEU A 191 6.57 -19.54 -20.23
C LEU A 191 7.79 -19.29 -19.34
N SER A 192 7.55 -18.86 -18.09
CA SER A 192 8.57 -18.70 -17.06
C SER A 192 8.28 -19.64 -15.90
N VAL A 193 9.30 -20.30 -15.38
CA VAL A 193 9.24 -21.15 -14.20
C VAL A 193 10.42 -20.80 -13.32
N GLN A 194 10.17 -20.44 -12.07
CA GLN A 194 11.17 -20.06 -11.08
C GLN A 194 10.95 -20.82 -9.77
N GLY A 195 12.04 -21.07 -9.04
CA GLY A 195 12.03 -21.48 -7.64
C GLY A 195 12.66 -20.38 -6.79
N SER A 196 11.96 -19.90 -5.78
CA SER A 196 12.42 -18.88 -4.84
C SER A 196 12.70 -19.51 -3.48
N TYR A 197 13.86 -19.24 -2.90
CA TYR A 197 14.32 -19.70 -1.58
C TYR A 197 14.48 -18.52 -0.63
N ASN A 198 13.87 -18.59 0.55
CA ASN A 198 14.08 -17.62 1.63
C ASN A 198 15.00 -18.24 2.69
N ASP A 199 16.06 -17.54 3.08
CA ASP A 199 17.10 -18.04 3.98
C ASP A 199 16.65 -18.11 5.46
N LEU A 200 15.64 -17.31 5.86
CA LEU A 200 15.09 -17.33 7.22
C LEU A 200 14.08 -18.48 7.40
N SER A 201 13.19 -18.68 6.45
CA SER A 201 12.21 -19.79 6.50
C SER A 201 12.75 -21.12 5.99
N GLU A 202 13.87 -21.12 5.28
CA GLU A 202 14.50 -22.29 4.65
C GLU A 202 13.56 -23.04 3.67
N LYS A 203 12.56 -22.32 3.13
CA LYS A 203 11.57 -22.87 2.21
C LYS A 203 11.88 -22.47 0.78
N THR A 204 11.66 -23.41 -0.14
CA THR A 204 11.65 -23.15 -1.58
C THR A 204 10.23 -23.23 -2.09
N VAL A 205 9.80 -22.19 -2.82
CA VAL A 205 8.43 -22.04 -3.33
C VAL A 205 8.44 -21.73 -4.83
N PRO A 206 7.39 -22.16 -5.58
CA PRO A 206 7.35 -21.98 -7.03
C PRO A 206 6.80 -20.60 -7.44
N ARG A 207 7.25 -20.14 -8.62
CA ARG A 207 6.65 -19.05 -9.38
C ARG A 207 6.56 -19.47 -10.85
N VAL A 208 5.38 -19.31 -11.45
CA VAL A 208 5.12 -19.74 -12.85
C VAL A 208 4.32 -18.64 -13.53
N ALA A 209 4.76 -18.23 -14.72
CA ALA A 209 4.00 -17.30 -15.55
C ALA A 209 3.96 -17.79 -17.00
N GLY A 210 2.83 -17.61 -17.67
CA GLY A 210 2.64 -17.98 -19.06
C GLY A 210 1.82 -16.94 -19.82
N LEU A 211 2.15 -16.76 -21.09
CA LEU A 211 1.44 -15.88 -22.01
C LEU A 211 1.26 -16.57 -23.36
N LEU A 212 0.06 -16.43 -23.90
CA LEU A 212 -0.28 -16.84 -25.26
C LEU A 212 -0.94 -15.67 -25.97
N SER A 213 -0.43 -15.32 -27.14
CA SER A 213 -1.00 -14.28 -28.00
C SER A 213 -1.13 -14.78 -29.42
N TRP A 214 -2.19 -14.40 -30.09
CA TRP A 214 -2.40 -14.65 -31.49
C TRP A 214 -2.99 -13.42 -32.16
N SER A 215 -2.50 -13.12 -33.37
CA SER A 215 -3.08 -12.10 -34.25
C SER A 215 -3.18 -12.62 -35.67
N ASN A 216 -4.18 -12.12 -36.41
CA ASN A 216 -4.32 -12.44 -37.83
C ASN A 216 -3.20 -11.77 -38.65
N GLU A 217 -2.98 -12.24 -39.89
CA GLU A 217 -1.92 -11.79 -40.80
C GLU A 217 -1.93 -10.27 -41.01
N ASN A 218 -3.10 -9.66 -41.06
CA ASN A 218 -3.26 -8.21 -41.30
C ASN A 218 -3.23 -7.38 -40.03
N LYS A 219 -3.00 -8.00 -38.85
CA LYS A 219 -3.05 -7.33 -37.53
C LYS A 219 -4.31 -6.49 -37.29
N THR A 220 -5.45 -6.96 -37.81
CA THR A 220 -6.75 -6.31 -37.55
C THR A 220 -7.53 -6.94 -36.41
N PHE A 221 -7.16 -8.15 -35.99
CA PHE A 221 -7.74 -8.86 -34.85
C PHE A 221 -6.70 -9.68 -34.12
N GLY A 222 -6.74 -9.62 -32.80
CA GLY A 222 -5.86 -10.41 -31.96
C GLY A 222 -6.47 -10.72 -30.60
N VAL A 223 -5.98 -11.80 -30.00
CA VAL A 223 -6.36 -12.29 -28.68
C VAL A 223 -5.08 -12.57 -27.89
N LEU A 224 -5.05 -12.15 -26.63
CA LEU A 224 -3.97 -12.46 -25.69
C LEU A 224 -4.58 -13.00 -24.40
N ALA A 225 -3.94 -13.99 -23.81
CA ALA A 225 -4.22 -14.47 -22.46
C ALA A 225 -2.90 -14.67 -21.72
N SER A 226 -2.85 -14.25 -20.45
CA SER A 226 -1.71 -14.53 -19.58
C SER A 226 -2.17 -15.03 -18.22
N VAL A 227 -1.32 -15.85 -17.60
CA VAL A 227 -1.48 -16.41 -16.26
C VAL A 227 -0.19 -16.23 -15.49
N ALA A 228 -0.30 -15.89 -14.21
CA ALA A 228 0.83 -15.88 -13.30
C ALA A 228 0.41 -16.46 -11.96
N TYR A 229 1.21 -17.39 -11.44
CA TYR A 229 1.06 -18.00 -10.13
C TYR A 229 2.37 -17.85 -9.36
N SER A 230 2.28 -17.47 -8.09
CA SER A 230 3.44 -17.40 -7.21
C SER A 230 3.06 -17.74 -5.78
N GLU A 231 3.98 -18.42 -5.09
CA GLU A 231 3.94 -18.63 -3.65
C GLU A 231 5.06 -17.85 -2.97
N ARG A 232 4.85 -17.49 -1.70
CA ARG A 232 5.85 -16.98 -0.77
C ARG A 232 5.60 -17.59 0.61
N ALA A 233 6.66 -17.88 1.33
CA ALA A 233 6.57 -18.45 2.67
C ALA A 233 7.59 -17.79 3.61
N PRO A 234 7.54 -16.45 3.79
CA PRO A 234 8.46 -15.76 4.67
C PRO A 234 8.17 -16.08 6.14
N ILE A 235 9.21 -15.97 6.95
CA ILE A 235 9.13 -15.89 8.40
C ILE A 235 9.47 -14.44 8.79
N SER A 236 8.90 -13.98 9.87
CA SER A 236 9.25 -12.71 10.49
C SER A 236 9.67 -12.94 11.93
N GLU A 237 10.92 -12.62 12.25
CA GLU A 237 11.40 -12.57 13.63
C GLU A 237 11.47 -11.12 14.09
N SER A 238 10.98 -10.85 15.29
CA SER A 238 10.96 -9.47 15.80
C SER A 238 10.99 -9.40 17.31
N PHE A 239 11.53 -8.29 17.81
CA PHE A 239 11.23 -7.77 19.14
C PHE A 239 10.20 -6.65 19.00
N ASN A 240 9.17 -6.64 19.88
CA ASN A 240 8.26 -5.51 19.97
C ASN A 240 7.78 -5.24 21.39
N THR A 241 7.36 -3.97 21.61
CA THR A 241 6.89 -3.49 22.92
C THR A 241 5.40 -3.16 22.92
N THR A 242 4.71 -3.31 21.77
CA THR A 242 3.38 -2.75 21.50
C THR A 242 3.37 -1.22 21.63
N ARG A 243 3.94 -0.68 22.72
CA ARG A 243 4.18 0.75 22.97
C ARG A 243 5.00 0.95 24.26
N TRP A 244 5.45 2.17 24.47
CA TRP A 244 6.04 2.62 25.72
C TRP A 244 5.04 3.46 26.50
N GLN A 245 5.09 3.37 27.84
CA GLN A 245 4.26 4.17 28.71
C GLN A 245 4.99 4.50 30.00
N ALA A 246 4.62 5.60 30.63
CA ALA A 246 5.04 5.97 31.98
C ALA A 246 3.85 5.90 32.94
N GLY A 247 4.13 5.82 34.24
CA GLY A 247 3.13 6.01 35.27
C GLY A 247 2.89 7.48 35.56
N ASP A 248 2.03 7.76 36.52
CA ASP A 248 1.79 9.11 37.04
C ASP A 248 2.48 9.29 38.39
N PRO A 249 3.55 10.10 38.49
CA PRO A 249 4.27 10.32 39.74
C PRO A 249 3.48 11.12 40.78
N SER A 250 2.35 11.75 40.40
CA SER A 250 1.46 12.42 41.34
C SER A 250 0.55 11.45 42.11
N LEU A 251 0.40 10.23 41.58
CA LEU A 251 -0.39 9.16 42.19
C LEU A 251 0.50 8.21 43.01
N ALA A 252 -0.07 7.60 44.04
CA ALA A 252 0.61 6.55 44.79
C ALA A 252 0.76 5.26 43.94
N TYR A 253 1.67 4.38 44.33
CA TYR A 253 1.74 3.02 43.80
C TYR A 253 0.37 2.32 43.95
N GLY A 254 -0.04 1.60 42.91
CA GLY A 254 -1.34 0.92 42.85
C GLY A 254 -2.56 1.83 42.60
N ALA A 255 -2.45 3.13 42.82
CA ALA A 255 -3.55 4.08 42.63
C ALA A 255 -3.59 4.61 41.16
N GLY A 256 -3.86 3.71 40.20
CA GLY A 256 -3.84 4.08 38.78
C GLY A 256 -2.52 3.81 38.07
N ASN A 257 -1.43 3.57 38.79
CA ASN A 257 -0.15 3.13 38.25
C ASN A 257 -0.09 1.62 38.03
N ASN A 258 0.75 1.15 37.11
CA ASN A 258 0.92 -0.28 36.83
C ASN A 258 1.80 -1.01 37.89
N PHE A 259 2.52 -0.27 38.70
CA PHE A 259 3.32 -0.82 39.80
C PHE A 259 2.60 -0.63 41.14
N ALA A 260 2.52 -1.71 41.93
CA ALA A 260 1.98 -1.68 43.28
C ALA A 260 3.04 -1.33 44.32
N GLY A 261 4.32 -1.46 43.97
CA GLY A 261 5.42 -1.15 44.89
C GLY A 261 6.78 -1.15 44.21
N CYS A 262 7.79 -0.64 44.96
CA CYS A 262 9.19 -0.63 44.54
C CYS A 262 10.04 -0.92 45.79
N ILE A 263 10.65 -2.11 45.84
CA ILE A 263 11.45 -2.54 47.01
C ILE A 263 12.68 -1.66 47.23
N PRO A 264 13.49 -1.33 46.20
CA PRO A 264 14.68 -0.49 46.37
C PRO A 264 14.38 1.02 46.55
N CYS A 265 13.12 1.44 46.34
CA CYS A 265 12.76 2.85 46.46
C CYS A 265 12.57 3.31 47.90
N THR A 266 13.63 3.73 48.56
CA THR A 266 13.60 4.16 49.98
C THR A 266 13.16 5.63 50.17
N THR A 267 13.22 6.46 49.12
CA THR A 267 12.84 7.86 49.15
C THR A 267 11.68 8.16 48.19
N THR A 268 10.96 9.25 48.47
CA THR A 268 9.88 9.73 47.59
C THR A 268 10.43 10.12 46.21
N ALA A 269 11.65 10.68 46.14
CA ALA A 269 12.28 11.04 44.88
C ALA A 269 12.55 9.79 43.99
N GLN A 270 13.07 8.71 44.56
CA GLN A 270 13.26 7.47 43.83
C GLN A 270 11.94 6.85 43.34
N ARG A 271 10.90 6.92 44.18
CA ARG A 271 9.54 6.48 43.76
C ARG A 271 9.01 7.29 42.59
N SER A 272 9.13 8.59 42.68
CA SER A 272 8.70 9.50 41.57
C SER A 272 9.50 9.26 40.31
N GLU A 273 10.81 9.05 40.39
CA GLU A 273 11.69 8.72 39.27
C GLU A 273 11.25 7.44 38.57
N VAL A 274 10.99 6.35 39.28
CA VAL A 274 10.49 5.08 38.71
C VAL A 274 9.12 5.23 38.05
N LEU A 275 8.21 5.98 38.66
CA LEU A 275 6.87 6.18 38.11
C LEU A 275 6.87 7.08 36.89
N SER A 276 7.79 8.06 36.78
CA SER A 276 7.88 8.96 35.64
C SER A 276 8.70 8.44 34.47
N ALA A 277 9.51 7.40 34.70
CA ALA A 277 10.28 6.75 33.64
C ALA A 277 9.39 5.88 32.75
N PHE A 278 9.69 5.88 31.45
CA PHE A 278 9.01 5.00 30.49
C PHE A 278 9.46 3.54 30.64
N TYR A 279 8.55 2.62 30.47
CA TYR A 279 8.80 1.18 30.42
C TYR A 279 8.03 0.54 29.26
N PRO A 280 8.51 -0.59 28.69
CA PRO A 280 7.82 -1.27 27.61
C PRO A 280 6.51 -1.87 28.12
N ARG A 281 5.40 -1.61 27.41
CA ARG A 281 4.08 -2.06 27.86
C ARG A 281 3.90 -3.57 27.81
N ILE A 282 4.34 -4.18 26.72
CA ILE A 282 4.26 -5.61 26.47
C ILE A 282 5.54 -6.02 25.74
N PRO A 283 6.67 -6.12 26.47
CA PRO A 283 7.93 -6.55 25.84
C PRO A 283 7.85 -8.02 25.47
N ARG A 284 8.17 -8.35 24.21
CA ARG A 284 8.08 -9.71 23.69
C ARG A 284 8.94 -9.92 22.45
N TYR A 285 9.39 -11.15 22.27
CA TYR A 285 9.86 -11.67 21.01
C TYR A 285 8.69 -12.32 20.27
N THR A 286 8.54 -12.03 19.01
CA THR A 286 7.45 -12.56 18.17
C THR A 286 8.05 -13.29 16.97
N PHE A 287 7.50 -14.45 16.69
CA PHE A 287 7.83 -15.27 15.53
C PHE A 287 6.57 -15.42 14.66
N GLY A 288 6.57 -14.85 13.48
CA GLY A 288 5.44 -14.92 12.54
C GLY A 288 5.77 -15.82 11.36
N THR A 289 4.89 -16.74 11.02
CA THR A 289 4.97 -17.54 9.78
C THR A 289 3.87 -17.10 8.83
N PHE A 290 4.22 -16.98 7.55
CA PHE A 290 3.29 -16.58 6.51
C PHE A 290 3.35 -17.58 5.36
N ASN A 291 2.18 -17.95 4.83
CA ASN A 291 2.07 -18.65 3.56
C ASN A 291 1.18 -17.79 2.66
N GLU A 292 1.76 -17.28 1.60
CA GLU A 292 1.11 -16.39 0.64
C GLU A 292 1.01 -17.11 -0.70
N ASP A 293 -0.17 -17.09 -1.33
CA ASP A 293 -0.34 -17.55 -2.71
C ASP A 293 -1.06 -16.49 -3.54
N ARG A 294 -0.62 -16.35 -4.78
CA ARG A 294 -1.17 -15.41 -5.74
C ARG A 294 -1.41 -16.09 -7.06
N LEU A 295 -2.59 -15.85 -7.65
CA LEU A 295 -2.95 -16.30 -8.99
C LEU A 295 -3.59 -15.15 -9.75
N GLY A 296 -3.03 -14.78 -10.90
CA GLY A 296 -3.56 -13.75 -11.76
C GLY A 296 -3.81 -14.26 -13.18
N LEU A 297 -4.87 -13.76 -13.80
CA LEU A 297 -5.25 -14.02 -15.19
C LEU A 297 -5.55 -12.69 -15.88
N THR A 298 -5.05 -12.50 -17.10
CA THR A 298 -5.47 -11.39 -17.97
C THR A 298 -5.85 -11.91 -19.35
N THR A 299 -6.78 -11.21 -19.99
CA THR A 299 -7.16 -11.47 -21.39
C THR A 299 -7.41 -10.13 -22.08
N ALA A 300 -6.87 -9.99 -23.28
CA ALA A 300 -7.12 -8.83 -24.14
C ALA A 300 -7.62 -9.32 -25.51
N LEU A 301 -8.73 -8.72 -25.95
CA LEU A 301 -9.24 -8.85 -27.32
C LEU A 301 -9.09 -7.47 -27.98
N GLN A 302 -8.36 -7.41 -29.08
CA GLN A 302 -8.10 -6.19 -29.82
C GLN A 302 -8.60 -6.34 -31.26
N TRP A 303 -9.43 -5.42 -31.69
CA TRP A 303 -10.08 -5.48 -33.00
C TRP A 303 -10.00 -4.12 -33.70
N ARG A 304 -9.41 -4.11 -34.88
CA ARG A 304 -9.33 -2.96 -35.81
C ARG A 304 -10.15 -3.26 -37.05
N PRO A 305 -11.49 -3.04 -37.03
CA PRO A 305 -12.35 -3.27 -38.20
C PRO A 305 -12.02 -2.37 -39.39
N SER A 306 -11.37 -1.27 -39.15
CA SER A 306 -10.82 -0.35 -40.13
C SER A 306 -9.60 0.36 -39.55
N ASP A 307 -8.81 1.03 -40.39
CA ASP A 307 -7.66 1.86 -39.95
C ASP A 307 -8.09 3.01 -39.01
N ARG A 308 -9.36 3.37 -39.02
CA ARG A 308 -9.95 4.46 -38.21
C ARG A 308 -10.63 3.98 -36.94
N THR A 309 -10.72 2.70 -36.70
CA THR A 309 -11.49 2.16 -35.57
C THR A 309 -10.72 1.10 -34.83
N GLU A 310 -10.58 1.27 -33.53
CA GLU A 310 -10.01 0.27 -32.64
C GLU A 310 -10.94 0.01 -31.46
N VAL A 311 -11.16 -1.26 -31.18
CA VAL A 311 -11.93 -1.76 -30.01
C VAL A 311 -11.04 -2.67 -29.21
N VAL A 312 -10.94 -2.43 -27.91
CA VAL A 312 -10.18 -3.26 -27.00
C VAL A 312 -11.02 -3.67 -25.81
N LEU A 313 -11.14 -4.96 -25.58
CA LEU A 313 -11.74 -5.54 -24.38
C LEU A 313 -10.64 -6.14 -23.53
N ASP A 314 -10.48 -5.64 -22.31
CA ASP A 314 -9.57 -6.17 -21.31
C ASP A 314 -10.34 -6.82 -20.18
N LEU A 315 -9.93 -8.03 -19.79
CA LEU A 315 -10.44 -8.75 -18.64
C LEU A 315 -9.26 -9.10 -17.71
N MET A 316 -9.47 -8.96 -16.41
CA MET A 316 -8.49 -9.31 -15.40
C MET A 316 -9.15 -9.94 -14.18
N TRP A 317 -8.52 -10.97 -13.66
CA TRP A 317 -8.82 -11.55 -12.35
C TRP A 317 -7.52 -11.82 -11.61
N SER A 318 -7.50 -11.47 -10.32
CA SER A 318 -6.38 -11.78 -9.43
C SER A 318 -6.92 -12.25 -8.09
N ARG A 319 -6.31 -13.30 -7.54
CA ARG A 319 -6.56 -13.80 -6.20
C ARG A 319 -5.25 -13.75 -5.41
N PHE A 320 -5.33 -13.28 -4.17
CA PHE A 320 -4.23 -13.26 -3.21
C PHE A 320 -4.71 -13.78 -1.87
N ASN A 321 -4.09 -14.83 -1.36
CA ASN A 321 -4.39 -15.45 -0.08
C ASN A 321 -3.16 -15.37 0.82
N VAL A 322 -3.41 -15.17 2.12
CA VAL A 322 -2.38 -15.18 3.16
C VAL A 322 -2.88 -15.97 4.35
N GLU A 323 -2.12 -16.97 4.76
CA GLU A 323 -2.27 -17.63 6.04
C GLU A 323 -1.11 -17.19 6.95
N ALA A 324 -1.44 -16.67 8.12
CA ALA A 324 -0.46 -16.17 9.08
C ALA A 324 -0.68 -16.82 10.46
N GLU A 325 0.41 -17.28 11.06
CA GLU A 325 0.43 -17.73 12.46
C GLU A 325 1.45 -16.88 13.23
N SER A 326 1.07 -16.41 14.43
CA SER A 326 1.84 -15.44 15.22
C SER A 326 1.93 -15.87 16.68
N PRO A 327 2.76 -16.87 16.99
CA PRO A 327 3.04 -17.25 18.37
C PRO A 327 3.91 -16.22 19.10
N ASN A 328 3.61 -15.95 20.36
CA ASN A 328 4.41 -15.07 21.19
C ASN A 328 4.24 -15.41 22.68
N ILE A 329 5.18 -14.92 23.51
CA ILE A 329 5.09 -14.91 24.96
C ILE A 329 5.39 -13.51 25.48
N GLU A 330 4.63 -13.02 26.45
CA GLU A 330 4.62 -11.62 26.81
C GLU A 330 4.30 -11.37 28.29
N ALA A 331 4.87 -10.31 28.86
CA ALA A 331 4.51 -9.81 30.18
C ALA A 331 3.38 -8.79 30.04
N ILE A 332 2.15 -9.14 30.46
CA ILE A 332 0.96 -8.33 30.24
C ILE A 332 0.60 -7.40 31.41
N SER A 333 1.19 -7.59 32.58
CA SER A 333 0.90 -6.79 33.78
C SER A 333 1.19 -5.28 33.59
N PHE A 334 2.13 -4.93 32.72
CA PHE A 334 2.45 -3.53 32.44
C PHE A 334 1.40 -2.83 31.56
N SER A 335 0.43 -3.56 31.04
CA SER A 335 -0.60 -3.05 30.13
C SER A 335 -1.99 -3.04 30.72
N ARG A 336 -2.26 -3.88 31.71
CA ARG A 336 -3.60 -4.08 32.28
C ARG A 336 -3.55 -4.24 33.78
N ALA A 337 -4.67 -3.96 34.42
CA ALA A 337 -4.96 -4.43 35.75
C ALA A 337 -5.63 -5.81 35.61
N ALA A 338 -4.95 -6.90 35.94
CA ALA A 338 -5.54 -8.22 35.99
C ALA A 338 -6.64 -8.22 37.09
N GLY A 339 -7.87 -8.57 36.70
CA GLY A 339 -9.01 -8.53 37.65
C GLY A 339 -9.24 -7.18 38.32
N GLY A 340 -8.70 -6.08 37.75
CA GLY A 340 -8.76 -4.75 38.34
C GLY A 340 -7.65 -4.46 39.37
N VAL A 341 -6.75 -5.38 39.65
CA VAL A 341 -5.65 -5.21 40.58
C VAL A 341 -4.33 -5.05 39.81
N ARG A 342 -3.61 -3.95 40.02
CA ARG A 342 -2.26 -3.71 39.56
C ARG A 342 -1.31 -3.98 40.69
N ASP A 343 -0.72 -5.15 40.76
CA ASP A 343 0.05 -5.62 41.89
C ASP A 343 1.53 -5.91 41.60
N THR A 344 2.00 -5.63 40.36
CA THR A 344 3.40 -5.79 39.99
C THR A 344 4.33 -4.96 40.89
N ILE A 345 5.39 -5.58 41.39
CA ILE A 345 6.37 -5.00 42.30
C ILE A 345 7.71 -4.87 41.59
N VAL A 346 8.28 -3.67 41.57
CA VAL A 346 9.64 -3.41 41.12
C VAL A 346 10.62 -3.93 42.16
N ARG A 347 11.40 -4.95 41.84
CA ARG A 347 12.36 -5.60 42.74
C ARG A 347 13.78 -5.06 42.57
N ASP A 348 14.15 -4.73 41.35
CA ASP A 348 15.41 -4.07 41.01
C ASP A 348 15.23 -3.28 39.71
N TYR A 349 16.01 -2.20 39.51
CA TYR A 349 15.91 -1.39 38.31
C TYR A 349 17.16 -0.56 38.03
N ALA A 350 17.33 -0.17 36.73
CA ALA A 350 18.21 0.89 36.32
C ALA A 350 17.44 1.82 35.32
N ILE A 351 17.65 3.12 35.45
CA ILE A 351 17.06 4.12 34.58
C ILE A 351 18.14 4.74 33.72
N ASP A 352 17.94 4.69 32.39
CA ASP A 352 18.63 5.55 31.43
C ASP A 352 18.01 6.95 31.53
N LYS A 353 18.76 7.91 32.07
CA LYS A 353 18.28 9.27 32.29
C LYS A 353 18.16 10.12 31.04
N ASP A 354 18.94 9.81 30.02
CA ASP A 354 18.94 10.53 28.74
C ASP A 354 17.67 10.21 27.95
N LYS A 355 17.26 8.94 27.97
CA LYS A 355 16.02 8.46 27.32
C LYS A 355 14.80 8.46 28.27
N ASN A 356 14.99 8.73 29.56
CA ASN A 356 13.98 8.60 30.63
C ASN A 356 13.26 7.23 30.60
N VAL A 357 14.05 6.15 30.57
CA VAL A 357 13.58 4.76 30.40
C VAL A 357 14.08 3.88 31.53
N ILE A 358 13.22 3.01 32.08
CA ILE A 358 13.68 1.86 32.87
C ILE A 358 14.37 0.90 31.89
N SER A 359 15.69 1.02 31.78
CA SER A 359 16.50 0.24 30.82
C SER A 359 16.82 -1.18 31.30
N TYR A 360 16.68 -1.42 32.62
CA TYR A 360 16.77 -2.74 33.26
C TYR A 360 15.75 -2.82 34.37
N GLY A 361 15.08 -3.94 34.50
CA GLY A 361 14.17 -4.17 35.60
C GLY A 361 13.98 -5.64 35.92
N VAL A 362 13.82 -5.92 37.22
CA VAL A 362 13.37 -7.20 37.77
C VAL A 362 12.05 -6.96 38.48
N PHE A 363 11.07 -7.79 38.16
CA PHE A 363 9.70 -7.58 38.64
C PHE A 363 9.15 -8.86 39.24
N ASP A 364 8.37 -8.71 40.30
CA ASP A 364 7.58 -9.77 40.91
C ASP A 364 6.09 -9.53 40.69
N LYS A 365 5.29 -10.57 40.76
CA LYS A 365 3.85 -10.59 40.54
C LYS A 365 3.51 -10.10 39.10
N VAL A 366 4.20 -10.65 38.14
CA VAL A 366 3.95 -10.36 36.75
C VAL A 366 3.08 -11.43 36.11
N ASP A 367 2.01 -11.01 35.44
CA ASP A 367 1.20 -11.92 34.63
C ASP A 367 1.90 -12.16 33.30
N ILE A 368 2.20 -13.40 32.99
CA ILE A 368 2.80 -13.85 31.76
C ILE A 368 1.73 -14.51 30.91
N ARG A 369 1.65 -14.07 29.66
CA ARG A 369 0.75 -14.62 28.65
C ARG A 369 1.55 -15.29 27.55
N SER A 370 1.16 -16.50 27.19
CA SER A 370 1.51 -17.10 25.92
C SER A 370 0.30 -17.04 25.00
N GLU A 371 0.47 -16.46 23.83
CA GLU A 371 -0.60 -16.27 22.84
C GLU A 371 -0.18 -16.87 21.51
N ASN A 372 -1.15 -17.46 20.79
CA ASN A 372 -0.97 -17.84 19.41
C ASN A 372 -2.21 -17.42 18.61
N GLY A 373 -1.97 -16.64 17.59
CA GLY A 373 -2.97 -16.17 16.63
C GLY A 373 -2.82 -16.85 15.27
N PHE A 374 -3.95 -17.15 14.63
CA PHE A 374 -4.01 -17.60 13.24
C PHE A 374 -5.01 -16.76 12.48
N THR A 375 -4.61 -16.30 11.29
CA THR A 375 -5.51 -15.64 10.35
C THR A 375 -5.38 -16.24 8.97
N ARG A 376 -6.51 -16.31 8.26
CA ARG A 376 -6.57 -16.59 6.84
C ARG A 376 -7.28 -15.45 6.16
N ASP A 377 -6.56 -14.75 5.30
CA ASP A 377 -7.06 -13.64 4.52
C ASP A 377 -7.13 -14.05 3.04
N GLU A 378 -8.24 -13.74 2.39
CA GLU A 378 -8.50 -14.03 0.98
C GLU A 378 -8.91 -12.73 0.28
N SER A 379 -8.24 -12.38 -0.80
CA SER A 379 -8.58 -11.22 -1.60
C SER A 379 -8.75 -11.60 -3.06
N ASN A 380 -9.83 -11.11 -3.68
CA ASN A 380 -10.10 -11.29 -5.10
C ASN A 380 -10.29 -9.93 -5.76
N PHE A 381 -9.74 -9.76 -6.94
CA PHE A 381 -9.92 -8.59 -7.79
C PHE A 381 -10.42 -9.03 -9.17
N TYR A 382 -11.45 -8.37 -9.64
CA TYR A 382 -12.06 -8.59 -10.96
C TYR A 382 -12.12 -7.26 -11.70
N GLN A 383 -11.77 -7.25 -12.97
CA GLN A 383 -11.93 -6.07 -13.82
C GLN A 383 -12.35 -6.46 -15.23
N ALA A 384 -13.25 -5.65 -15.80
CA ALA A 384 -13.59 -5.68 -17.21
C ALA A 384 -13.63 -4.25 -17.75
N SER A 385 -12.97 -4.00 -18.88
CA SER A 385 -13.02 -2.69 -19.55
C SER A 385 -13.11 -2.83 -21.06
N LEU A 386 -13.97 -2.03 -21.67
CA LEU A 386 -14.12 -1.87 -23.10
C LEU A 386 -13.71 -0.46 -23.48
N ASN A 387 -12.71 -0.36 -24.36
CA ASN A 387 -12.21 0.89 -24.90
C ASN A 387 -12.49 0.94 -26.40
N LEU A 388 -13.06 2.03 -26.87
CA LEU A 388 -13.31 2.33 -28.27
C LEU A 388 -12.57 3.58 -28.65
N ARG A 389 -11.84 3.55 -29.76
CA ARG A 389 -11.29 4.71 -30.46
C ARG A 389 -11.83 4.73 -31.87
N HIS A 390 -12.31 5.90 -32.32
CA HIS A 390 -12.78 6.09 -33.69
C HIS A 390 -12.35 7.45 -34.23
N GLU A 391 -11.86 7.47 -35.47
CA GLU A 391 -11.54 8.67 -36.23
C GLU A 391 -12.70 8.97 -37.19
N PHE A 392 -13.53 9.93 -36.80
CA PHE A 392 -14.70 10.34 -37.58
C PHE A 392 -14.29 11.04 -38.89
N THR A 393 -13.25 11.85 -38.79
CA THR A 393 -12.59 12.54 -39.92
C THR A 393 -11.10 12.59 -39.62
N ASP A 394 -10.29 13.05 -40.56
CA ASP A 394 -8.85 13.24 -40.37
C ASP A 394 -8.51 14.27 -39.26
N ARG A 395 -9.50 15.07 -38.83
CA ARG A 395 -9.35 16.08 -37.76
C ARG A 395 -10.19 15.82 -36.51
N LEU A 396 -11.11 14.88 -36.56
CA LEU A 396 -12.02 14.61 -35.44
C LEU A 396 -11.90 13.17 -35.00
N ARG A 397 -11.44 12.95 -33.78
CA ARG A 397 -11.30 11.65 -33.12
C ARG A 397 -12.15 11.59 -31.87
N GLY A 398 -12.60 10.40 -31.51
CA GLY A 398 -13.31 10.17 -30.27
C GLY A 398 -12.85 8.90 -29.59
N THR A 399 -12.84 8.94 -28.27
CA THR A 399 -12.64 7.76 -27.42
C THR A 399 -13.82 7.58 -26.51
N ALA A 400 -14.20 6.33 -26.26
CA ALA A 400 -15.19 5.98 -25.26
C ALA A 400 -14.67 4.79 -24.43
N LYS A 401 -14.93 4.84 -23.13
CA LYS A 401 -14.55 3.81 -22.18
C LYS A 401 -15.75 3.42 -21.32
N ILE A 402 -15.98 2.11 -21.17
CA ILE A 402 -16.90 1.53 -20.21
C ILE A 402 -16.13 0.49 -19.43
N GLY A 403 -16.23 0.51 -18.10
CA GLY A 403 -15.54 -0.49 -17.32
C GLY A 403 -16.09 -0.60 -15.91
N ALA A 404 -15.81 -1.74 -15.29
CA ALA A 404 -16.12 -2.00 -13.90
C ALA A 404 -15.04 -2.87 -13.27
N ASN A 405 -14.78 -2.66 -12.00
CA ASN A 405 -13.97 -3.58 -11.19
C ASN A 405 -14.58 -3.79 -9.82
N LYS A 406 -14.20 -4.89 -9.21
CA LYS A 406 -14.57 -5.28 -7.86
C LYS A 406 -13.38 -5.89 -7.15
N SER A 407 -13.12 -5.44 -5.92
CA SER A 407 -12.17 -6.04 -4.99
C SER A 407 -12.91 -6.56 -3.76
N GLU A 408 -12.68 -7.81 -3.41
CA GLU A 408 -13.26 -8.48 -2.24
C GLU A 408 -12.14 -8.92 -1.32
N ALA A 409 -12.08 -8.37 -0.13
CA ALA A 409 -11.19 -8.82 0.93
C ALA A 409 -12.00 -9.55 2.00
N ARG A 410 -11.58 -10.73 2.40
CA ARG A 410 -12.22 -11.59 3.38
C ARG A 410 -11.20 -12.09 4.39
N THR A 411 -11.59 -12.15 5.64
CA THR A 411 -10.91 -12.89 6.69
C THR A 411 -11.86 -13.99 7.18
N PRO A 412 -11.96 -15.12 6.46
CA PRO A 412 -12.90 -16.18 6.81
C PRO A 412 -12.57 -16.84 8.14
N GLN A 413 -11.30 -16.83 8.54
CA GLN A 413 -10.84 -17.45 9.79
C GLN A 413 -9.85 -16.50 10.48
N SER A 414 -10.17 -16.17 11.73
CA SER A 414 -9.28 -15.49 12.65
C SER A 414 -9.48 -16.10 14.05
N PHE A 415 -8.43 -16.73 14.57
CA PHE A 415 -8.40 -17.36 15.87
C PHE A 415 -7.26 -16.78 16.71
N SER A 416 -7.45 -16.64 18.00
CA SER A 416 -6.38 -16.34 18.95
C SER A 416 -6.72 -16.99 20.30
N TYR A 417 -5.75 -17.69 20.86
CA TYR A 417 -5.86 -18.39 22.14
C TYR A 417 -4.78 -17.92 23.10
N MET A 418 -5.14 -17.82 24.38
CA MET A 418 -4.27 -17.31 25.44
C MET A 418 -4.13 -18.32 26.56
N PHE A 419 -2.87 -18.59 26.90
CA PHE A 419 -2.45 -19.25 28.12
C PHE A 419 -1.89 -18.23 29.10
N ASP A 420 -2.50 -18.05 30.26
CA ASP A 420 -2.04 -17.10 31.28
C ASP A 420 -1.42 -17.83 32.47
N ALA A 421 -0.25 -17.34 32.90
CA ALA A 421 0.39 -17.68 34.17
C ALA A 421 0.47 -16.39 35.00
N ASN A 422 -0.44 -16.26 35.97
CA ASN A 422 -0.55 -15.05 36.78
C ASN A 422 0.46 -15.02 37.93
N ASP A 423 0.80 -13.83 38.42
CA ASP A 423 1.60 -13.56 39.65
C ASP A 423 2.99 -14.24 39.65
N GLN A 424 3.69 -14.26 38.51
CA GLN A 424 5.02 -14.85 38.44
C GLN A 424 6.08 -13.88 38.97
N ASN A 425 7.12 -14.44 39.61
CA ASN A 425 8.19 -13.67 40.22
C ASN A 425 9.48 -13.80 39.39
N GLY A 426 10.25 -12.70 39.36
CA GLY A 426 11.57 -12.68 38.73
C GLY A 426 11.56 -12.38 37.21
N PHE A 427 10.44 -11.91 36.67
CA PHE A 427 10.45 -11.40 35.29
C PHE A 427 11.49 -10.32 35.14
N THR A 428 12.33 -10.44 34.11
CA THR A 428 13.47 -9.54 33.91
C THR A 428 13.55 -9.13 32.46
N TYR A 429 13.80 -7.84 32.19
CA TYR A 429 14.28 -7.36 30.90
C TYR A 429 15.51 -6.47 31.07
N ASP A 430 16.40 -6.45 30.05
CA ASP A 430 17.62 -5.67 30.04
C ASP A 430 17.95 -5.12 28.66
N PHE A 431 17.81 -3.81 28.48
CA PHE A 431 18.14 -3.06 27.26
C PHE A 431 19.57 -2.46 27.29
N ARG A 432 20.32 -2.58 28.38
CA ARG A 432 21.61 -1.92 28.57
C ARG A 432 22.67 -2.41 27.59
N GLY A 433 22.60 -3.64 27.13
CA GLY A 433 23.54 -4.24 26.19
C GLY A 433 23.14 -4.02 24.72
N ASN A 434 21.84 -4.00 24.46
CA ASN A 434 21.26 -3.80 23.13
C ASN A 434 19.88 -3.13 23.29
N ASP A 435 19.71 -1.94 22.76
CA ASP A 435 18.47 -1.17 22.91
C ASP A 435 17.38 -1.57 21.90
N ARG A 436 17.70 -2.43 20.93
CA ARG A 436 16.73 -3.01 19.97
C ARG A 436 16.33 -4.43 20.33
N LEU A 437 17.26 -5.24 20.87
CA LEU A 437 17.05 -6.65 21.23
C LEU A 437 17.43 -6.84 22.69
N PRO A 438 16.53 -6.59 23.67
CA PRO A 438 16.82 -6.75 25.08
C PRO A 438 16.91 -8.22 25.50
N MET A 439 17.65 -8.52 26.57
CA MET A 439 17.49 -9.79 27.26
C MET A 439 16.10 -9.83 27.91
N ILE A 440 15.37 -10.94 27.74
CA ILE A 440 14.08 -11.21 28.40
C ILE A 440 14.10 -12.58 29.06
N ASN A 441 13.85 -12.61 30.37
CA ASN A 441 13.68 -13.85 31.13
C ASN A 441 12.39 -13.81 31.95
N TYR A 442 11.57 -14.84 31.84
CA TYR A 442 10.24 -14.87 32.46
C TYR A 442 10.24 -15.31 33.93
N GLY A 443 11.39 -15.71 34.48
CA GLY A 443 11.56 -16.07 35.88
C GLY A 443 11.10 -17.50 36.24
N PHE A 444 10.61 -18.28 35.26
CA PHE A 444 10.22 -19.68 35.43
C PHE A 444 10.34 -20.44 34.11
N ASP A 445 10.23 -21.76 34.14
CA ASP A 445 10.25 -22.59 32.92
C ASP A 445 8.99 -22.37 32.09
N VAL A 446 9.12 -21.57 31.05
CA VAL A 446 8.05 -21.24 30.12
C VAL A 446 7.82 -22.29 29.01
N THR A 447 8.62 -23.37 29.01
CA THR A 447 8.38 -24.52 28.11
C THR A 447 7.38 -25.53 28.69
N SER A 448 7.12 -25.49 30.00
CA SER A 448 6.13 -26.32 30.67
C SER A 448 4.77 -25.64 30.76
N GLY A 449 3.73 -26.32 30.31
CA GLY A 449 2.34 -25.87 30.43
C GLY A 449 1.76 -25.91 31.84
N SER A 450 2.49 -26.46 32.83
CA SER A 450 1.96 -26.75 34.15
C SER A 450 1.50 -25.52 34.95
N ARG A 451 2.10 -24.33 34.69
CA ARG A 451 1.73 -23.06 35.35
C ARG A 451 0.73 -22.23 34.55
N PHE A 452 0.47 -22.63 33.33
CA PHE A 452 -0.42 -21.90 32.44
C PHE A 452 -1.86 -22.43 32.53
N THR A 453 -2.79 -21.52 32.30
CA THR A 453 -4.22 -21.79 32.22
C THR A 453 -4.74 -21.27 30.87
N LEU A 454 -5.51 -22.07 30.14
CA LEU A 454 -6.27 -21.59 28.98
C LEU A 454 -7.38 -20.65 29.47
N THR A 455 -7.26 -19.35 29.20
CA THR A 455 -8.11 -18.29 29.80
C THR A 455 -9.01 -17.60 28.81
N GLU A 456 -8.53 -17.38 27.58
CA GLU A 456 -9.26 -16.64 26.57
C GLU A 456 -9.17 -17.33 25.22
N ARG A 457 -10.24 -17.18 24.45
CA ARG A 457 -10.29 -17.48 23.03
C ARG A 457 -10.88 -16.31 22.28
N ARG A 458 -10.42 -16.08 21.05
CA ARG A 458 -10.99 -15.10 20.14
C ARG A 458 -11.22 -15.76 18.79
N LYS A 459 -12.44 -15.64 18.28
CA LYS A 459 -12.83 -16.05 16.93
C LYS A 459 -13.54 -14.89 16.27
N SER A 460 -13.13 -14.54 15.08
CA SER A 460 -13.80 -13.52 14.30
C SER A 460 -13.74 -13.83 12.81
N THR A 461 -14.63 -13.20 12.06
CA THR A 461 -14.62 -13.18 10.61
C THR A 461 -15.07 -11.80 10.15
N GLY A 462 -14.62 -11.38 8.95
CA GLY A 462 -14.99 -10.09 8.42
C GLY A 462 -14.55 -9.92 6.98
N GLY A 463 -14.80 -8.74 6.46
CA GLY A 463 -14.37 -8.41 5.12
C GLY A 463 -14.73 -7.00 4.69
N ALA A 464 -14.23 -6.64 3.52
CA ALA A 464 -14.51 -5.40 2.81
C ALA A 464 -14.76 -5.68 1.34
N ASN A 465 -15.65 -4.93 0.72
CA ASN A 465 -15.88 -4.90 -0.72
C ASN A 465 -15.59 -3.49 -1.23
N PHE A 466 -14.96 -3.41 -2.39
CA PHE A 466 -14.83 -2.20 -3.19
C PHE A 466 -15.38 -2.49 -4.57
N GLU A 467 -16.24 -1.63 -5.07
CA GLU A 467 -16.79 -1.69 -6.41
C GLU A 467 -16.58 -0.34 -7.09
N ASN A 468 -16.24 -0.38 -8.37
CA ASN A 468 -16.10 0.84 -9.18
C ASN A 468 -16.65 0.55 -10.57
N SER A 469 -17.45 1.49 -11.10
CA SER A 469 -17.85 1.47 -12.49
C SER A 469 -17.67 2.84 -13.12
N VAL A 470 -17.31 2.88 -14.41
CA VAL A 470 -17.04 4.11 -15.14
C VAL A 470 -17.63 4.06 -16.54
N PHE A 471 -18.16 5.20 -16.93
CA PHE A 471 -18.42 5.55 -18.32
C PHE A 471 -17.72 6.88 -18.62
N ALA A 472 -16.82 6.91 -19.60
CA ALA A 472 -16.09 8.10 -19.98
C ALA A 472 -16.03 8.24 -21.49
N GLY A 473 -15.97 9.48 -21.99
CA GLY A 473 -15.83 9.78 -23.40
C GLY A 473 -15.07 11.09 -23.63
N THR A 474 -14.24 11.10 -24.68
CA THR A 474 -13.46 12.28 -25.07
C THR A 474 -13.57 12.47 -26.56
N MET A 475 -13.74 13.72 -27.00
CA MET A 475 -13.66 14.16 -28.38
C MET A 475 -12.43 15.05 -28.56
N GLU A 476 -11.66 14.80 -29.59
CA GLU A 476 -10.46 15.54 -29.95
C GLU A 476 -10.62 16.13 -31.35
N TYR A 477 -10.38 17.42 -31.48
CA TYR A 477 -10.48 18.14 -32.77
C TYR A 477 -9.20 18.89 -33.06
N ASP A 478 -8.51 18.52 -34.14
CA ASP A 478 -7.34 19.22 -34.65
C ASP A 478 -7.77 20.50 -35.37
N TYR A 479 -7.74 21.64 -34.65
CA TYR A 479 -8.04 22.94 -35.21
C TYR A 479 -6.99 23.33 -36.28
N THR A 480 -5.69 23.13 -35.94
CA THR A 480 -4.58 23.12 -36.88
C THR A 480 -3.69 21.90 -36.58
N PRO A 481 -2.68 21.58 -37.41
CA PRO A 481 -1.74 20.49 -37.08
C PRO A 481 -0.99 20.70 -35.75
N GLU A 482 -0.84 21.95 -35.31
CA GLU A 482 -0.11 22.34 -34.10
C GLU A 482 -1.03 22.52 -32.91
N PHE A 483 -2.39 22.53 -33.09
CA PHE A 483 -3.32 22.86 -32.02
C PHE A 483 -4.53 21.95 -32.02
N THR A 484 -4.69 21.17 -30.93
CA THR A 484 -5.80 20.22 -30.72
C THR A 484 -6.67 20.67 -29.57
N ILE A 485 -7.96 20.68 -29.72
CA ILE A 485 -8.93 20.93 -28.65
C ILE A 485 -9.53 19.59 -28.25
N LYS A 486 -9.49 19.30 -26.94
CA LYS A 486 -10.11 18.12 -26.35
C LYS A 486 -11.24 18.53 -25.41
N ALA A 487 -12.33 17.80 -25.44
CA ALA A 487 -13.43 17.94 -24.50
C ALA A 487 -13.99 16.56 -24.15
N GLY A 488 -14.30 16.34 -22.90
CA GLY A 488 -14.79 15.04 -22.46
C GLY A 488 -15.57 15.10 -21.16
N GLY A 489 -16.12 13.95 -20.82
CA GLY A 489 -16.84 13.77 -19.56
C GLY A 489 -16.73 12.34 -19.04
N GLU A 490 -17.04 12.22 -17.77
CA GLU A 490 -16.95 10.98 -17.02
C GLU A 490 -18.09 10.89 -16.01
N TYR A 491 -18.65 9.73 -15.90
CA TYR A 491 -19.56 9.34 -14.83
C TYR A 491 -19.01 8.08 -14.16
N ARG A 492 -18.81 8.14 -12.85
CA ARG A 492 -18.22 7.05 -12.07
C ARG A 492 -19.01 6.82 -10.80
N THR A 493 -19.12 5.55 -10.39
CA THR A 493 -19.68 5.17 -9.10
C THR A 493 -18.67 4.32 -8.33
N TYR A 494 -18.59 4.56 -7.03
CA TYR A 494 -17.87 3.71 -6.08
C TYR A 494 -18.84 3.16 -5.06
N GLY A 495 -18.68 1.89 -4.72
CA GLY A 495 -19.28 1.25 -3.58
C GLY A 495 -18.18 0.73 -2.64
N PHE A 496 -18.37 0.96 -1.36
CA PHE A 496 -17.53 0.42 -0.31
C PHE A 496 -18.42 -0.09 0.80
N ASP A 497 -18.27 -1.35 1.20
CA ASP A 497 -18.92 -1.90 2.37
C ASP A 497 -17.99 -2.78 3.18
N THR A 498 -18.24 -2.87 4.49
CA THR A 498 -17.56 -3.77 5.41
C THR A 498 -18.55 -4.51 6.27
N PHE A 499 -18.13 -5.69 6.73
CA PHE A 499 -18.87 -6.47 7.72
C PHE A 499 -17.89 -7.12 8.71
N GLY A 500 -18.39 -7.43 9.91
CA GLY A 500 -17.61 -8.12 10.91
C GLY A 500 -18.51 -8.91 11.87
N TYR A 501 -18.04 -10.11 12.25
CA TYR A 501 -18.67 -10.96 13.23
C TYR A 501 -17.60 -11.49 14.19
N GLN A 502 -17.96 -11.70 15.44
CA GLN A 502 -17.08 -12.24 16.46
C GLN A 502 -17.86 -13.16 17.40
N GLN A 503 -17.15 -13.94 18.19
CA GLN A 503 -17.81 -14.68 19.25
C GLN A 503 -18.44 -13.77 20.31
N ALA A 504 -19.50 -14.23 20.99
CA ALA A 504 -20.22 -13.44 21.99
C ALA A 504 -19.38 -13.20 23.26
N ALA A 505 -18.53 -14.14 23.67
CA ALA A 505 -17.66 -14.02 24.83
C ALA A 505 -16.26 -14.59 24.54
N SER A 506 -15.22 -13.89 24.99
CA SER A 506 -13.82 -14.31 24.81
C SER A 506 -13.26 -15.04 26.05
N VAL A 507 -13.68 -14.69 27.26
CA VAL A 507 -13.20 -15.28 28.51
C VAL A 507 -13.79 -16.66 28.71
N LEU A 508 -12.93 -17.65 28.93
CA LEU A 508 -13.33 -19.05 29.18
C LEU A 508 -13.64 -19.28 30.65
N THR A 509 -14.67 -20.08 30.90
CA THR A 509 -15.16 -20.42 32.24
C THR A 509 -15.48 -21.93 32.36
N GLY A 510 -15.62 -22.42 33.58
CA GLY A 510 -16.01 -23.82 33.83
C GLY A 510 -15.00 -24.82 33.26
N ALA A 511 -15.48 -25.84 32.54
CA ALA A 511 -14.65 -26.91 31.99
C ALA A 511 -13.75 -26.48 30.84
N ASP A 512 -14.09 -25.37 30.19
CA ASP A 512 -13.29 -24.81 29.03
C ASP A 512 -12.03 -24.11 29.53
N ARG A 513 -11.99 -23.73 30.81
CA ARG A 513 -10.82 -23.12 31.44
C ARG A 513 -9.92 -24.22 32.02
N VAL A 514 -8.93 -24.64 31.27
CA VAL A 514 -8.03 -25.76 31.61
C VAL A 514 -6.78 -25.24 32.27
N VAL A 515 -6.43 -25.84 33.44
CA VAL A 515 -5.17 -25.59 34.16
C VAL A 515 -4.20 -26.72 33.81
N GLY A 516 -2.96 -26.37 33.46
CA GLY A 516 -1.98 -27.33 32.96
C GLY A 516 -2.23 -27.65 31.50
N VAL A 517 -1.61 -26.88 30.61
CA VAL A 517 -1.97 -26.84 29.18
C VAL A 517 -1.05 -27.64 28.26
N ASP A 518 -0.18 -28.51 28.80
CA ASP A 518 0.80 -29.28 28.03
C ASP A 518 0.16 -30.04 26.85
N ALA A 519 -1.05 -30.60 27.06
CA ALA A 519 -1.77 -31.36 26.03
C ALA A 519 -2.35 -30.48 24.91
N LEU A 520 -2.60 -29.19 25.19
CA LEU A 520 -3.22 -28.21 24.29
C LEU A 520 -2.18 -27.26 23.68
N GLY A 521 -0.93 -27.38 24.06
CA GLY A 521 0.16 -26.54 23.58
C GLY A 521 1.09 -27.23 22.60
N LYS A 522 1.94 -26.40 21.99
CA LYS A 522 3.13 -26.79 21.24
C LYS A 522 4.30 -25.90 21.68
N ILE A 523 5.53 -26.42 21.61
CA ILE A 523 6.73 -25.61 21.86
C ILE A 523 7.10 -24.91 20.56
N VAL A 524 7.42 -23.64 20.67
CA VAL A 524 8.06 -22.85 19.62
C VAL A 524 9.38 -22.32 20.12
N SER A 525 10.34 -22.13 19.19
CA SER A 525 11.65 -21.59 19.48
C SER A 525 11.99 -20.52 18.47
N ILE A 526 12.62 -19.43 18.92
CA ILE A 526 13.24 -18.44 18.05
C ILE A 526 14.63 -18.97 17.75
N ASP A 527 14.91 -19.24 16.48
CA ASP A 527 16.05 -20.06 16.01
C ASP A 527 17.45 -19.39 16.15
N GLY A 528 17.51 -18.23 16.79
CA GLY A 528 18.79 -17.53 16.98
C GLY A 528 19.34 -16.84 15.74
N LYS A 529 18.52 -16.57 14.72
CA LYS A 529 18.87 -15.70 13.59
C LYS A 529 18.81 -14.21 13.97
N LEU A 530 18.04 -13.87 15.03
CA LEU A 530 18.22 -12.62 15.76
C LEU A 530 19.37 -12.75 16.75
N ASP A 531 20.20 -11.71 16.84
CA ASP A 531 21.30 -11.64 17.82
C ASP A 531 20.76 -11.31 19.23
N ILE A 532 19.94 -12.24 19.77
CA ILE A 532 19.28 -12.09 21.07
C ILE A 532 20.28 -12.31 22.20
N PRO A 533 20.37 -11.40 23.20
CA PRO A 533 21.30 -11.52 24.29
C PRO A 533 21.13 -12.82 25.10
N THR A 534 22.27 -13.39 25.51
CA THR A 534 22.33 -14.59 26.37
C THR A 534 21.58 -14.38 27.68
N GLY A 535 20.82 -15.38 28.11
CA GLY A 535 19.95 -15.33 29.28
C GLY A 535 18.48 -15.08 28.97
N SER A 536 18.16 -14.86 27.69
CA SER A 536 16.78 -14.80 27.23
C SER A 536 16.14 -16.19 27.13
N ASP A 537 14.84 -16.27 27.42
CA ASP A 537 14.03 -17.46 27.18
C ASP A 537 13.61 -17.51 25.69
N LEU A 538 14.28 -18.35 24.91
CA LEU A 538 14.07 -18.45 23.46
C LEU A 538 13.06 -19.52 23.04
N SER A 539 12.71 -20.44 23.94
CA SER A 539 11.75 -21.52 23.69
C SER A 539 10.63 -21.44 24.70
N TYR A 540 9.41 -21.56 24.25
CA TYR A 540 8.22 -21.43 25.10
C TYR A 540 7.03 -22.22 24.57
N ILE A 541 6.13 -22.62 25.46
CA ILE A 541 4.87 -23.25 25.07
C ILE A 541 3.88 -22.20 24.56
N VAL A 542 3.20 -22.50 23.47
CA VAL A 542 2.12 -21.66 22.92
C VAL A 542 0.86 -22.50 22.68
N PRO A 543 -0.32 -21.89 22.64
CA PRO A 543 -1.55 -22.54 22.22
C PRO A 543 -1.39 -23.23 20.85
N ASP A 544 -1.74 -24.51 20.77
CA ASP A 544 -1.89 -25.21 19.50
C ASP A 544 -3.30 -24.92 18.95
N ILE A 545 -3.38 -24.10 17.93
CA ILE A 545 -4.63 -23.59 17.36
C ILE A 545 -5.61 -24.74 17.05
N TRP A 546 -5.11 -25.79 16.41
CA TRP A 546 -5.97 -26.88 15.91
C TRP A 546 -6.44 -27.81 17.00
N LYS A 547 -5.58 -28.14 17.99
CA LYS A 547 -5.99 -28.94 19.16
C LYS A 547 -7.02 -28.21 19.99
N ILE A 548 -6.87 -26.89 20.16
CA ILE A 548 -7.83 -26.10 20.95
C ILE A 548 -9.14 -25.93 20.19
N ASN A 549 -9.11 -25.73 18.86
CA ASN A 549 -10.31 -25.71 18.03
C ASN A 549 -11.12 -27.00 18.17
N GLU A 550 -10.45 -28.15 18.19
CA GLU A 550 -11.10 -29.45 18.42
C GLU A 550 -11.63 -29.56 19.83
N PHE A 551 -10.81 -29.26 20.85
CA PHE A 551 -11.18 -29.33 22.26
C PHE A 551 -12.40 -28.46 22.59
N LEU A 552 -12.46 -27.23 22.10
CA LEU A 552 -13.54 -26.28 22.38
C LEU A 552 -14.68 -26.34 21.36
N SER A 553 -14.61 -27.21 20.34
CA SER A 553 -15.59 -27.28 19.24
C SER A 553 -15.84 -25.90 18.60
N VAL A 554 -14.77 -25.10 18.41
CA VAL A 554 -14.85 -23.67 18.05
C VAL A 554 -15.50 -23.44 16.68
N PHE A 555 -15.44 -24.41 15.77
CA PHE A 555 -16.07 -24.28 14.46
C PHE A 555 -17.61 -24.22 14.53
N ASP A 556 -18.21 -24.78 15.59
CA ASP A 556 -19.67 -24.79 15.83
C ASP A 556 -20.16 -23.53 16.56
N ASP A 557 -19.24 -22.64 17.00
CA ASP A 557 -19.62 -21.42 17.72
C ASP A 557 -20.40 -20.44 16.83
N ALA A 558 -21.55 -20.01 17.33
CA ALA A 558 -22.30 -18.91 16.73
C ALA A 558 -21.54 -17.58 16.88
N LEU A 559 -21.42 -16.85 15.79
CA LEU A 559 -20.84 -15.52 15.78
C LEU A 559 -21.93 -14.46 15.85
N VAL A 560 -21.67 -13.37 16.58
CA VAL A 560 -22.54 -12.21 16.69
C VAL A 560 -22.00 -11.04 15.87
N PRO A 561 -22.86 -10.19 15.31
CA PRO A 561 -22.43 -9.02 14.56
C PRO A 561 -21.59 -8.06 15.41
N THR A 562 -20.53 -7.53 14.83
CA THR A 562 -19.78 -6.41 15.37
C THR A 562 -20.33 -5.14 14.73
N TYR A 563 -21.28 -4.44 15.35
CA TYR A 563 -22.02 -3.33 14.75
C TYR A 563 -21.13 -2.26 14.10
N ASN A 564 -20.02 -1.87 14.73
CA ASN A 564 -19.05 -0.94 14.17
C ASN A 564 -18.25 -1.50 12.98
N GLY A 565 -18.38 -2.79 12.71
CA GLY A 565 -17.84 -3.48 11.53
C GLY A 565 -18.69 -3.32 10.28
N PHE A 566 -19.98 -2.91 10.41
CA PHE A 566 -20.90 -2.74 9.28
C PHE A 566 -20.91 -1.28 8.86
N ARG A 567 -20.36 -1.01 7.70
CA ARG A 567 -20.21 0.32 7.12
C ARG A 567 -20.48 0.25 5.64
N GLU A 568 -21.07 1.31 5.09
CA GLU A 568 -21.34 1.42 3.66
C GLU A 568 -21.11 2.86 3.21
N VAL A 569 -20.42 3.04 2.10
CA VAL A 569 -20.24 4.33 1.43
C VAL A 569 -20.50 4.14 -0.06
N GLU A 570 -21.44 4.87 -0.58
CA GLU A 570 -21.69 5.03 -2.00
C GLU A 570 -21.20 6.41 -2.43
N GLU A 571 -20.38 6.49 -3.49
CA GLU A 571 -19.88 7.74 -4.04
C GLU A 571 -20.15 7.79 -5.54
N THR A 572 -20.64 8.94 -6.01
CA THR A 572 -20.87 9.20 -7.43
C THR A 572 -20.06 10.43 -7.85
N ASP A 573 -19.20 10.25 -8.84
CA ASP A 573 -18.37 11.30 -9.42
C ASP A 573 -18.83 11.65 -10.83
N LYS A 574 -19.00 12.94 -11.10
CA LYS A 574 -19.37 13.51 -12.40
C LYS A 574 -18.30 14.52 -12.81
N GLY A 575 -17.51 14.20 -13.82
CA GLY A 575 -16.43 15.05 -14.32
C GLY A 575 -16.70 15.52 -15.74
N ILE A 576 -16.38 16.78 -16.04
CA ILE A 576 -16.30 17.31 -17.40
C ILE A 576 -15.03 18.14 -17.55
N PHE A 577 -14.44 18.12 -18.73
CA PHE A 577 -13.25 18.91 -18.98
C PHE A 577 -13.19 19.49 -20.40
N VAL A 578 -12.40 20.55 -20.53
CA VAL A 578 -11.94 21.09 -21.82
C VAL A 578 -10.45 21.34 -21.68
N GLN A 579 -9.70 20.99 -22.71
CA GLN A 579 -8.24 21.14 -22.79
C GLN A 579 -7.83 21.52 -24.20
N ALA A 580 -6.81 22.35 -24.30
CA ALA A 580 -6.12 22.67 -25.54
C ALA A 580 -4.71 22.10 -25.45
N ASP A 581 -4.31 21.28 -26.41
CA ASP A 581 -2.96 20.80 -26.61
C ASP A 581 -2.32 21.56 -27.74
N PHE A 582 -1.04 21.88 -27.62
CA PHE A 582 -0.27 22.55 -28.66
C PHE A 582 1.12 21.94 -28.80
N ASN A 583 1.60 21.91 -30.05
CA ASN A 583 2.95 21.50 -30.43
C ASN A 583 3.38 22.33 -31.60
N THR A 584 4.22 23.36 -31.40
CA THR A 584 4.57 24.36 -32.36
C THR A 584 6.03 24.78 -32.25
N GLU A 585 6.52 25.50 -33.21
CA GLU A 585 7.83 26.19 -33.16
C GLU A 585 7.66 27.66 -32.76
N LEU A 586 8.38 28.10 -31.75
CA LEU A 586 8.44 29.49 -31.33
C LEU A 586 9.89 29.92 -31.16
N LEU A 587 10.30 30.96 -31.89
CA LEU A 587 11.70 31.51 -31.90
C LEU A 587 12.74 30.43 -32.23
N GLY A 588 12.42 29.48 -33.10
CA GLY A 588 13.29 28.38 -33.49
C GLY A 588 13.45 27.28 -32.43
N MET A 589 12.58 27.25 -31.45
CA MET A 589 12.50 26.20 -30.39
C MET A 589 11.18 25.42 -30.51
N THR A 590 11.20 24.11 -30.33
CA THR A 590 9.98 23.35 -30.23
C THR A 590 9.31 23.61 -28.86
N VAL A 591 8.04 23.99 -28.92
CA VAL A 591 7.22 24.29 -27.73
C VAL A 591 5.96 23.44 -27.77
N ARG A 592 5.78 22.58 -26.78
CA ARG A 592 4.57 21.77 -26.63
C ARG A 592 3.98 21.88 -25.24
N GLY A 593 2.70 21.72 -25.12
CA GLY A 593 2.04 21.83 -23.83
C GLY A 593 0.55 21.58 -23.90
N ASN A 594 -0.08 21.71 -22.75
CA ASN A 594 -1.52 21.71 -22.63
C ASN A 594 -1.98 22.71 -21.58
N ALA A 595 -3.20 23.22 -21.78
CA ALA A 595 -3.91 24.06 -20.82
C ALA A 595 -5.36 23.65 -20.79
N GLY A 596 -5.90 23.44 -19.63
CA GLY A 596 -7.28 22.97 -19.52
C GLY A 596 -7.90 23.23 -18.14
N ILE A 597 -9.17 22.94 -18.06
CA ILE A 597 -9.97 23.05 -16.85
C ILE A 597 -10.89 21.84 -16.75
N ARG A 598 -10.96 21.26 -15.55
CA ARG A 598 -11.86 20.17 -15.21
C ARG A 598 -12.80 20.62 -14.10
N ARG A 599 -14.08 20.29 -14.22
CA ARG A 599 -15.07 20.43 -13.17
C ARG A 599 -15.49 19.04 -12.70
N ALA A 600 -15.32 18.76 -11.40
CA ALA A 600 -15.73 17.51 -10.77
C ALA A 600 -16.80 17.80 -9.71
N VAL A 601 -17.85 16.98 -9.66
CA VAL A 601 -18.89 16.98 -8.64
C VAL A 601 -18.94 15.59 -8.02
N THR A 602 -18.83 15.53 -6.69
CA THR A 602 -18.87 14.28 -5.92
C THR A 602 -20.06 14.30 -4.98
N GLU A 603 -20.90 13.28 -5.07
CA GLU A 603 -22.02 13.00 -4.19
C GLU A 603 -21.70 11.74 -3.38
N THR A 604 -21.84 11.78 -2.05
CA THR A 604 -21.61 10.62 -1.19
C THR A 604 -22.82 10.32 -0.31
N THR A 605 -23.14 9.04 -0.17
CA THR A 605 -24.11 8.51 0.81
C THR A 605 -23.37 7.56 1.73
N SER A 606 -23.25 7.92 3.00
CA SER A 606 -22.52 7.15 4.01
C SER A 606 -23.48 6.55 5.02
N LYS A 607 -23.34 5.25 5.32
CA LYS A 607 -24.20 4.50 6.23
C LYS A 607 -23.34 3.73 7.23
N GLY A 608 -23.84 3.56 8.47
CA GLY A 608 -23.16 2.79 9.49
C GLY A 608 -23.89 2.82 10.82
N TYR A 609 -23.45 1.99 11.75
CA TYR A 609 -24.03 1.97 13.09
C TYR A 609 -23.35 2.99 13.98
N LEU A 610 -24.15 3.86 14.59
CA LEU A 610 -23.77 4.63 15.76
C LEU A 610 -24.35 3.88 16.96
N ASN A 611 -23.53 3.06 17.62
CA ASN A 611 -23.95 2.04 18.57
C ASN A 611 -24.88 1.01 17.91
N THR A 612 -26.17 1.00 18.24
CA THR A 612 -27.20 0.10 17.64
C THR A 612 -28.04 0.77 16.56
N ASP A 613 -27.95 2.10 16.42
CA ASP A 613 -28.74 2.87 15.48
C ASP A 613 -28.04 2.96 14.11
N TYR A 614 -28.75 2.56 13.06
CA TYR A 614 -28.24 2.65 11.70
C TYR A 614 -28.52 4.02 11.11
N VAL A 615 -27.46 4.80 10.88
CA VAL A 615 -27.57 6.19 10.41
C VAL A 615 -27.13 6.31 8.95
N THR A 616 -27.78 7.22 8.21
CA THR A 616 -27.43 7.59 6.85
C THR A 616 -27.14 9.08 6.76
N VAL A 617 -26.02 9.44 6.15
CA VAL A 617 -25.60 10.84 5.96
C VAL A 617 -25.22 11.05 4.50
N ASN A 618 -25.76 12.11 3.89
CA ASN A 618 -25.44 12.52 2.52
C ASN A 618 -24.51 13.74 2.55
N ASN A 619 -23.58 13.82 1.60
CA ASN A 619 -22.70 14.96 1.41
C ASN A 619 -22.46 15.20 -0.07
N GLU A 620 -22.24 16.44 -0.46
CA GLU A 620 -21.96 16.86 -1.83
C GLU A 620 -20.91 17.97 -1.83
N TYR A 621 -19.96 17.89 -2.77
CA TYR A 621 -18.99 18.95 -3.01
C TYR A 621 -18.60 19.00 -4.49
N ALA A 622 -18.00 20.11 -4.90
CA ALA A 622 -17.59 20.31 -6.27
C ALA A 622 -16.28 21.09 -6.36
N ASP A 623 -15.39 20.65 -7.25
CA ASP A 623 -14.07 21.20 -7.46
C ASP A 623 -13.87 21.67 -8.90
N THR A 624 -13.16 22.77 -9.06
CA THR A 624 -12.74 23.32 -10.36
C THR A 624 -11.22 23.30 -10.40
N LEU A 625 -10.66 22.52 -11.33
CA LEU A 625 -9.28 22.09 -11.38
C LEU A 625 -8.62 22.57 -12.67
N PRO A 626 -8.11 23.80 -12.72
CA PRO A 626 -7.27 24.25 -13.83
C PRO A 626 -5.93 23.56 -13.83
N SER A 627 -5.38 23.28 -15.03
CA SER A 627 -4.06 22.70 -15.22
C SER A 627 -3.35 23.30 -16.41
N PHE A 628 -2.04 23.39 -16.33
CA PHE A 628 -1.15 23.87 -17.37
C PHE A 628 0.16 23.09 -17.35
N ASN A 629 0.60 22.60 -18.50
CA ASN A 629 1.91 22.00 -18.70
C ASN A 629 2.55 22.61 -19.94
N LEU A 630 3.84 22.92 -19.87
CA LEU A 630 4.63 23.49 -20.95
C LEU A 630 6.00 22.80 -20.98
N ALA A 631 6.40 22.33 -22.14
CA ALA A 631 7.74 21.83 -22.42
C ALA A 631 8.34 22.65 -23.56
N ILE A 632 9.52 23.22 -23.35
CA ILE A 632 10.28 24.00 -24.30
C ILE A 632 11.57 23.23 -24.60
N GLU A 633 11.90 23.08 -25.89
CA GLU A 633 13.15 22.48 -26.34
C GLU A 633 14.05 23.59 -26.97
N PRO A 634 14.89 24.22 -26.13
CA PRO A 634 15.84 25.23 -26.66
C PRO A 634 16.90 24.63 -27.59
N ARG A 635 17.12 23.31 -27.46
CA ARG A 635 17.93 22.45 -28.30
C ARG A 635 17.30 21.08 -28.36
N ASP A 636 17.60 20.29 -29.37
CA ASP A 636 17.04 18.93 -29.57
C ASP A 636 17.35 17.98 -28.40
N ASP A 637 18.39 18.25 -27.61
CA ASP A 637 18.84 17.45 -26.48
C ASP A 637 18.47 18.04 -25.11
N LEU A 638 17.79 19.18 -25.02
CA LEU A 638 17.45 19.87 -23.79
C LEU A 638 15.95 20.18 -23.71
N VAL A 639 15.27 19.71 -22.71
CA VAL A 639 13.86 20.00 -22.44
C VAL A 639 13.73 20.74 -21.11
N ILE A 640 13.04 21.87 -21.11
CA ILE A 640 12.66 22.61 -19.90
C ILE A 640 11.15 22.52 -19.74
N ARG A 641 10.69 22.07 -18.58
CA ARG A 641 9.26 21.87 -18.29
C ARG A 641 8.77 22.80 -17.20
N PHE A 642 7.53 23.25 -17.36
CA PHE A 642 6.77 23.97 -16.35
C PHE A 642 5.41 23.28 -16.19
N GLY A 643 4.98 23.07 -14.96
CA GLY A 643 3.68 22.54 -14.60
C GLY A 643 3.01 23.39 -13.54
N ALA A 644 1.72 23.64 -13.67
CA ALA A 644 0.90 24.26 -12.61
C ALA A 644 -0.51 23.65 -12.63
N ALA A 645 -1.01 23.22 -11.50
CA ALA A 645 -2.36 22.65 -11.42
C ALA A 645 -2.98 22.83 -10.04
N LYS A 646 -4.29 23.03 -9.99
CA LYS A 646 -5.09 22.73 -8.80
C LYS A 646 -5.51 21.27 -8.84
N VAL A 647 -5.30 20.58 -7.72
CA VAL A 647 -5.56 19.15 -7.58
C VAL A 647 -6.37 18.85 -6.33
N MET A 648 -7.04 17.70 -6.31
CA MET A 648 -7.74 17.24 -5.13
C MET A 648 -7.55 15.73 -4.95
N SER A 649 -7.65 15.23 -3.70
CA SER A 649 -7.77 13.81 -3.36
C SER A 649 -8.90 13.61 -2.36
N ARG A 650 -9.72 12.60 -2.59
CA ARG A 650 -10.89 12.31 -1.76
C ARG A 650 -10.47 11.67 -0.43
N PRO A 651 -11.25 11.86 0.66
CA PRO A 651 -11.00 11.17 1.93
C PRO A 651 -11.02 9.66 1.77
N ALA A 652 -10.32 8.94 2.65
CA ALA A 652 -10.43 7.50 2.75
C ALA A 652 -11.89 7.08 3.01
N LEU A 653 -12.37 6.03 2.32
CA LEU A 653 -13.77 5.61 2.41
C LEU A 653 -14.18 5.22 3.84
N GLY A 654 -13.25 4.61 4.59
CA GLY A 654 -13.47 4.28 6.00
C GLY A 654 -13.67 5.49 6.91
N ASP A 655 -13.07 6.63 6.57
CA ASP A 655 -13.19 7.88 7.35
C ASP A 655 -14.55 8.58 7.13
N LEU A 656 -15.20 8.31 6.00
CA LEU A 656 -16.51 8.88 5.64
C LEU A 656 -17.70 8.18 6.33
N THR A 657 -17.48 7.08 7.05
CA THR A 657 -18.58 6.35 7.68
C THR A 657 -19.06 7.02 8.96
N PRO A 658 -20.39 7.15 9.21
CA PRO A 658 -20.91 7.77 10.43
C PRO A 658 -20.69 6.92 11.68
N GLY A 659 -20.33 5.64 11.52
CA GLY A 659 -20.17 4.69 12.60
C GLY A 659 -19.06 5.05 13.57
N GLY A 660 -19.19 4.57 14.80
CA GLY A 660 -18.25 4.87 15.87
C GLY A 660 -18.04 3.70 16.82
N SER A 661 -17.03 3.82 17.66
CA SER A 661 -16.76 2.90 18.76
C SER A 661 -16.83 3.62 20.09
N LEU A 662 -17.45 2.98 21.08
CA LEU A 662 -17.53 3.44 22.47
C LEU A 662 -16.70 2.50 23.35
N SER A 663 -15.78 3.06 24.12
CA SER A 663 -15.05 2.36 25.17
C SER A 663 -15.38 3.02 26.52
N THR A 664 -16.33 2.45 27.23
CA THR A 664 -16.73 2.96 28.55
C THR A 664 -15.66 2.84 29.63
N PRO A 665 -14.79 1.78 29.65
CA PRO A 665 -13.68 1.71 30.59
C PRO A 665 -12.65 2.83 30.45
N THR A 666 -12.42 3.29 29.21
CA THR A 666 -11.45 4.36 28.91
C THR A 666 -12.09 5.73 28.69
N ARG A 667 -13.43 5.85 28.78
CA ARG A 667 -14.22 7.04 28.49
C ARG A 667 -13.87 7.64 27.13
N ARG A 668 -13.82 6.79 26.11
CA ARG A 668 -13.48 7.20 24.73
C ARG A 668 -14.61 6.88 23.77
N VAL A 669 -14.85 7.83 22.87
CA VAL A 669 -15.75 7.67 21.71
C VAL A 669 -14.97 8.03 20.47
N SER A 670 -15.06 7.21 19.45
CA SER A 670 -14.42 7.44 18.16
C SER A 670 -15.48 7.44 17.07
N TYR A 671 -15.48 8.45 16.22
CA TYR A 671 -16.38 8.58 15.07
C TYR A 671 -15.61 8.75 13.76
N GLY A 672 -16.18 8.24 12.67
CA GLY A 672 -15.88 8.75 11.34
C GLY A 672 -16.61 10.08 11.09
N ASN A 673 -16.34 10.68 9.93
CA ASN A 673 -16.96 11.96 9.56
C ASN A 673 -17.41 11.96 8.10
N PRO A 674 -18.70 11.69 7.84
CA PRO A 674 -19.25 11.71 6.48
C PRO A 674 -19.19 13.08 5.77
N LEU A 675 -19.00 14.16 6.53
CA LEU A 675 -18.95 15.54 6.00
C LEU A 675 -17.54 16.02 5.66
N LEU A 676 -16.55 15.12 5.65
CA LEU A 676 -15.19 15.46 5.24
C LEU A 676 -15.17 15.97 3.81
N LYS A 677 -14.42 17.05 3.62
CA LYS A 677 -14.08 17.59 2.29
C LYS A 677 -12.78 17.01 1.81
N PRO A 678 -12.55 16.95 0.48
CA PRO A 678 -11.30 16.44 -0.06
C PRO A 678 -10.08 17.28 0.39
N PHE A 679 -8.93 16.62 0.35
CA PHE A 679 -7.64 17.32 0.34
C PHE A 679 -7.55 18.14 -0.94
N ARG A 680 -7.04 19.35 -0.85
CA ARG A 680 -6.84 20.25 -2.00
C ARG A 680 -5.45 20.83 -1.96
N ALA A 681 -4.83 20.95 -3.12
CA ALA A 681 -3.54 21.59 -3.24
C ALA A 681 -3.39 22.33 -4.57
N THR A 682 -2.51 23.35 -4.53
CA THR A 682 -1.99 23.99 -5.75
C THR A 682 -0.54 23.55 -5.95
N ASN A 683 -0.27 22.90 -7.08
CA ASN A 683 1.04 22.35 -7.41
C ASN A 683 1.76 23.24 -8.42
N PHE A 684 3.09 23.37 -8.25
CA PHE A 684 4.00 24.01 -9.21
C PHE A 684 5.23 23.12 -9.41
N ASP A 685 5.60 22.92 -10.66
CA ASP A 685 6.70 22.06 -11.08
C ASP A 685 7.58 22.78 -12.09
N VAL A 686 8.90 22.69 -11.94
CA VAL A 686 9.89 23.14 -12.94
C VAL A 686 10.95 22.06 -13.07
N ALA A 687 11.27 21.64 -14.31
CA ALA A 687 12.29 20.64 -14.57
C ALA A 687 13.16 21.03 -15.76
N ALA A 688 14.41 20.59 -15.72
CA ALA A 688 15.34 20.64 -16.85
C ALA A 688 15.88 19.23 -17.11
N GLU A 689 15.83 18.78 -18.34
CA GLU A 689 16.19 17.43 -18.78
C GLU A 689 17.16 17.54 -19.94
N TRP A 690 18.39 17.07 -19.75
CA TRP A 690 19.40 17.02 -20.78
C TRP A 690 19.60 15.57 -21.23
N TYR A 691 19.22 15.31 -22.48
CA TYR A 691 19.31 14.03 -23.17
C TYR A 691 20.59 14.00 -24.00
N PHE A 692 21.69 13.58 -23.43
CA PHE A 692 22.98 13.51 -24.09
C PHE A 692 23.28 12.09 -24.57
N GLN A 693 23.93 11.97 -25.75
CA GLN A 693 24.12 10.71 -26.44
C GLN A 693 22.77 9.99 -26.69
N ASN A 694 22.78 8.74 -27.13
CA ASN A 694 21.53 8.06 -27.50
C ASN A 694 20.71 7.57 -26.28
N GLU A 695 21.31 7.41 -25.10
CA GLU A 695 20.67 6.77 -23.92
C GLU A 695 21.01 7.48 -22.60
N GLY A 696 21.69 8.66 -22.68
CA GLY A 696 22.06 9.43 -21.49
C GLY A 696 20.99 10.42 -21.09
N LEU A 697 20.77 10.59 -19.79
CA LEU A 697 19.90 11.59 -19.18
C LEU A 697 20.55 12.20 -17.95
N LEU A 698 20.53 13.53 -17.87
CA LEU A 698 20.68 14.26 -16.62
C LEU A 698 19.47 15.16 -16.45
N ALA A 699 18.67 14.92 -15.43
CA ALA A 699 17.47 15.69 -15.15
C ALA A 699 17.48 16.22 -13.72
N ALA A 700 16.95 17.43 -13.55
CA ALA A 700 16.68 18.03 -12.25
C ALA A 700 15.28 18.64 -12.26
N ALA A 701 14.50 18.41 -11.21
CA ALA A 701 13.17 18.95 -11.04
C ALA A 701 12.99 19.54 -9.64
N VAL A 702 12.37 20.68 -9.55
CA VAL A 702 11.89 21.26 -8.28
C VAL A 702 10.39 21.32 -8.30
N PHE A 703 9.77 21.02 -7.17
CA PHE A 703 8.33 21.02 -7.02
C PHE A 703 7.92 21.70 -5.72
N TYR A 704 6.75 22.32 -5.75
CA TYR A 704 6.12 22.98 -4.61
C TYR A 704 4.64 22.68 -4.61
N LYS A 705 4.10 22.32 -3.45
CA LYS A 705 2.67 22.08 -3.23
C LYS A 705 2.19 22.91 -2.06
N ASP A 706 1.21 23.76 -2.31
CA ASP A 706 0.45 24.47 -1.31
C ASP A 706 -0.80 23.66 -0.97
N ILE A 707 -0.80 22.99 0.18
CA ILE A 707 -1.88 22.11 0.64
C ILE A 707 -2.90 23.00 1.36
N GLU A 708 -4.04 23.25 0.73
CA GLU A 708 -5.08 24.14 1.24
C GLU A 708 -5.86 23.51 2.41
N SER A 709 -6.04 22.19 2.43
CA SER A 709 -6.73 21.45 3.50
C SER A 709 -6.09 20.09 3.74
N PHE A 710 -5.97 19.72 5.01
CA PHE A 710 -5.43 18.44 5.45
C PHE A 710 -6.41 17.79 6.43
N ILE A 711 -6.68 16.47 6.27
CA ILE A 711 -7.55 15.75 7.21
C ILE A 711 -6.70 15.27 8.39
N THR A 712 -7.04 15.74 9.55
CA THR A 712 -6.36 15.41 10.80
C THR A 712 -7.31 14.76 11.80
N THR A 713 -6.76 14.11 12.81
CA THR A 713 -7.53 13.54 13.92
C THR A 713 -7.48 14.50 15.10
N VAL A 714 -8.64 14.89 15.58
CA VAL A 714 -8.75 15.70 16.81
C VAL A 714 -9.39 14.87 17.91
N THR A 715 -8.94 15.11 19.13
CA THR A 715 -9.54 14.56 20.36
C THR A 715 -10.00 15.71 21.20
N GLU A 716 -11.29 15.73 21.55
CA GLU A 716 -11.91 16.73 22.43
C GLU A 716 -12.50 16.02 23.65
N THR A 717 -12.26 16.56 24.83
CA THR A 717 -12.89 16.05 26.06
C THR A 717 -14.19 16.81 26.28
N VAL A 718 -15.33 16.13 26.16
CA VAL A 718 -16.67 16.71 26.26
C VAL A 718 -17.55 15.93 27.22
N PRO A 719 -18.55 16.55 27.88
CA PRO A 719 -19.52 15.83 28.70
C PRO A 719 -20.31 14.80 27.87
N TRP A 720 -20.55 13.60 28.41
CA TRP A 720 -21.36 12.55 27.76
C TRP A 720 -22.68 13.08 27.21
N LYS A 721 -23.38 13.87 28.03
CA LYS A 721 -24.68 14.47 27.67
C LYS A 721 -24.63 15.36 26.42
N SER A 722 -23.47 15.92 26.08
CA SER A 722 -23.30 16.72 24.86
C SER A 722 -23.16 15.88 23.59
N LEU A 723 -22.97 14.57 23.72
CA LEU A 723 -22.77 13.65 22.59
C LEU A 723 -24.10 13.25 21.95
N GLY A 724 -25.23 13.44 22.63
CA GLY A 724 -26.56 13.04 22.15
C GLY A 724 -26.73 11.50 22.08
N LEU A 725 -25.89 10.76 22.77
CA LEU A 725 -25.94 9.29 22.85
C LEU A 725 -26.88 8.85 23.97
N ASP A 726 -27.51 7.69 23.80
CA ASP A 726 -28.41 7.11 24.80
C ASP A 726 -27.65 6.64 26.05
N ASP A 727 -28.13 7.06 27.23
CA ASP A 727 -27.52 6.70 28.51
C ASP A 727 -27.56 5.18 28.80
N SER A 728 -28.44 4.44 28.14
CA SER A 728 -28.49 2.97 28.25
C SER A 728 -27.18 2.29 27.79
N LEU A 729 -26.39 2.98 26.95
CA LEU A 729 -25.08 2.50 26.50
C LEU A 729 -24.04 2.44 27.65
N LEU A 730 -24.28 3.18 28.73
CA LEU A 730 -23.47 3.15 29.93
C LEU A 730 -23.98 2.14 30.96
N ALA A 731 -25.16 1.56 30.78
CA ALA A 731 -25.76 0.64 31.72
C ALA A 731 -24.87 -0.60 31.96
N GLY A 732 -24.60 -0.94 33.23
CA GLY A 732 -23.74 -2.07 33.59
C GLY A 732 -22.23 -1.82 33.36
N THR A 733 -21.83 -0.60 33.04
CA THR A 733 -20.42 -0.19 32.88
C THR A 733 -19.97 0.68 34.06
N PRO A 734 -18.66 0.90 34.24
CA PRO A 734 -18.14 1.81 35.28
C PRO A 734 -18.30 3.29 34.93
N ALA A 735 -18.85 3.65 33.79
CA ALA A 735 -19.03 5.02 33.34
C ALA A 735 -20.39 5.60 33.73
N SER A 736 -20.46 6.93 33.93
CA SER A 736 -21.66 7.68 34.29
C SER A 736 -22.00 8.73 33.22
N PRO A 737 -23.31 9.06 33.01
CA PRO A 737 -23.72 10.14 32.12
C PRO A 737 -23.20 11.54 32.51
N ASP A 738 -22.75 11.72 33.73
CA ASP A 738 -22.20 12.99 34.21
C ASP A 738 -20.69 13.13 33.97
N GLU A 739 -20.04 12.09 33.42
CA GLU A 739 -18.60 12.10 33.17
C GLU A 739 -18.25 12.67 31.79
N ASN A 740 -17.01 13.13 31.67
CA ASN A 740 -16.45 13.56 30.40
C ASN A 740 -15.89 12.37 29.63
N PHE A 741 -16.03 12.43 28.31
CA PHE A 741 -15.48 11.46 27.37
C PHE A 741 -14.53 12.14 26.38
N ASP A 742 -13.45 11.44 26.06
CA ASP A 742 -12.56 11.82 24.97
C ASP A 742 -13.17 11.38 23.65
N VAL A 743 -13.56 12.36 22.84
CA VAL A 743 -14.15 12.16 21.52
C VAL A 743 -13.11 12.36 20.46
N THR A 744 -12.79 11.29 19.74
CA THR A 744 -11.82 11.29 18.64
C THR A 744 -12.56 11.25 17.31
N ARG A 745 -12.27 12.22 16.42
CA ARG A 745 -12.86 12.30 15.08
C ARG A 745 -11.90 12.87 14.06
N LYS A 746 -12.12 12.51 12.79
CA LYS A 746 -11.43 13.13 11.65
C LYS A 746 -12.09 14.48 11.33
N VAL A 747 -11.30 15.51 11.06
CA VAL A 747 -11.74 16.83 10.64
C VAL A 747 -10.86 17.39 9.54
N ASN A 748 -11.40 18.32 8.74
CA ASN A 748 -10.57 19.10 7.85
C ASN A 748 -9.86 20.18 8.68
N GLY A 749 -8.56 20.04 8.85
CA GLY A 749 -7.67 21.01 9.47
C GLY A 749 -7.12 22.03 8.46
N SER A 750 -6.31 22.96 8.94
CA SER A 750 -5.49 23.83 8.12
C SER A 750 -4.48 23.00 7.35
N GLY A 751 -4.16 23.44 6.13
CA GLY A 751 -3.23 22.75 5.27
C GLY A 751 -1.77 22.89 5.68
N GLY A 752 -0.90 23.04 4.72
CA GLY A 752 0.53 23.15 4.91
C GLY A 752 1.26 23.25 3.59
N THR A 753 2.57 23.09 3.62
CA THR A 753 3.40 23.15 2.43
C THR A 753 4.24 21.90 2.28
N LEU A 754 4.51 21.52 1.02
CA LEU A 754 5.46 20.49 0.68
C LEU A 754 6.29 20.96 -0.51
N HIS A 755 7.62 20.81 -0.44
CA HIS A 755 8.52 21.17 -1.51
C HIS A 755 9.69 20.20 -1.59
N GLY A 756 10.33 20.14 -2.76
CA GLY A 756 11.45 19.21 -2.91
C GLY A 756 12.20 19.37 -4.23
N LEU A 757 13.22 18.53 -4.32
CA LEU A 757 14.14 18.42 -5.45
C LEU A 757 14.26 16.96 -5.86
N GLU A 758 14.17 16.68 -7.15
CA GLU A 758 14.49 15.40 -7.77
C GLU A 758 15.68 15.57 -8.71
N ILE A 759 16.65 14.65 -8.63
CA ILE A 759 17.77 14.57 -9.57
C ILE A 759 17.77 13.14 -10.14
N GLN A 760 17.94 13.01 -11.45
CA GLN A 760 18.06 11.74 -12.14
C GLN A 760 19.27 11.77 -13.07
N TYR A 761 20.07 10.73 -13.01
CA TYR A 761 21.18 10.51 -13.92
C TYR A 761 21.13 9.09 -14.46
N GLN A 762 21.24 8.96 -15.77
CA GLN A 762 21.33 7.70 -16.48
C GLN A 762 22.39 7.83 -17.55
N GLN A 763 23.34 6.89 -17.61
CA GLN A 763 24.35 6.86 -18.64
C GLN A 763 24.87 5.44 -18.89
N PRO A 764 24.73 4.89 -20.10
CA PRO A 764 25.55 3.76 -20.55
C PRO A 764 26.98 4.22 -20.80
N PHE A 765 27.96 3.38 -20.47
CA PHE A 765 29.39 3.72 -20.57
C PHE A 765 29.95 3.41 -21.97
N SER A 766 29.12 3.54 -23.02
CA SER A 766 29.51 3.34 -24.43
C SER A 766 30.71 4.20 -24.89
N PHE A 767 31.05 5.24 -24.13
CA PHE A 767 32.21 6.08 -24.34
C PHE A 767 33.53 5.43 -23.83
N LEU A 768 33.46 4.36 -23.04
CA LEU A 768 34.63 3.61 -22.56
C LEU A 768 35.00 2.48 -23.54
N PRO A 769 36.27 2.07 -23.62
CA PRO A 769 36.68 1.02 -24.55
C PRO A 769 36.44 -0.40 -24.02
N GLY A 770 36.16 -1.34 -24.92
CA GLY A 770 36.14 -2.79 -24.68
C GLY A 770 35.12 -3.18 -23.59
N PHE A 771 35.53 -4.03 -22.64
CA PHE A 771 34.67 -4.56 -21.58
C PHE A 771 33.86 -3.49 -20.82
N TRP A 772 34.45 -2.32 -20.56
CA TRP A 772 33.82 -1.25 -19.82
C TRP A 772 32.67 -0.56 -20.55
N SER A 773 32.62 -0.64 -21.90
CA SER A 773 31.53 -0.06 -22.68
C SER A 773 30.17 -0.74 -22.48
N ASN A 774 30.17 -1.96 -21.92
CA ASN A 774 28.97 -2.74 -21.64
C ASN A 774 28.30 -2.40 -20.29
N PHE A 775 28.98 -1.60 -19.46
CA PHE A 775 28.39 -1.11 -18.22
C PHE A 775 27.51 0.11 -18.47
N GLY A 776 26.64 0.36 -17.51
CA GLY A 776 25.92 1.61 -17.39
C GLY A 776 25.44 1.83 -15.98
N PHE A 777 25.06 3.06 -15.70
CA PHE A 777 24.62 3.51 -14.39
C PHE A 777 23.31 4.26 -14.49
N ILE A 778 22.41 4.00 -13.53
CA ILE A 778 21.19 4.76 -13.29
C ILE A 778 21.20 5.16 -11.83
N GLY A 779 20.90 6.42 -11.55
CA GLY A 779 20.76 6.90 -10.19
C GLY A 779 19.72 8.01 -10.10
N ASN A 780 18.99 8.04 -9.01
CA ASN A 780 18.14 9.18 -8.69
C ASN A 780 18.26 9.51 -7.20
N TYR A 781 18.05 10.77 -6.90
CA TYR A 781 18.00 11.32 -5.55
C TYR A 781 16.79 12.23 -5.43
N THR A 782 16.10 12.10 -4.31
CA THR A 782 14.93 12.91 -3.98
C THR A 782 15.07 13.49 -2.59
N TYR A 783 14.88 14.80 -2.49
CA TYR A 783 14.74 15.54 -1.25
C TYR A 783 13.32 16.07 -1.15
N VAL A 784 12.65 15.85 -0.01
CA VAL A 784 11.29 16.36 0.24
C VAL A 784 11.23 16.92 1.65
N GLU A 785 10.65 18.09 1.79
CA GLU A 785 10.35 18.71 3.08
C GLU A 785 8.90 19.18 3.10
N SER A 786 8.22 18.96 4.22
CA SER A 786 6.84 19.43 4.42
C SER A 786 6.65 19.93 5.83
N GLU A 787 5.69 20.83 5.99
CA GLU A 787 5.16 21.26 7.27
C GLU A 787 3.64 21.34 7.17
N VAL A 788 2.92 20.56 8.00
CA VAL A 788 1.47 20.59 8.10
C VAL A 788 1.03 20.83 9.55
N ASP A 789 -0.14 21.40 9.71
CA ASP A 789 -0.73 21.65 11.02
C ASP A 789 -1.64 20.48 11.43
N TYR A 790 -1.23 19.74 12.45
CA TYR A 790 -1.98 18.61 13.02
C TYR A 790 -3.03 19.05 14.05
N GLY A 791 -3.29 20.35 14.17
CA GLY A 791 -4.23 20.92 15.10
C GLY A 791 -3.61 21.30 16.45
N SER A 792 -4.30 22.18 17.19
CA SER A 792 -3.82 22.70 18.48
C SER A 792 -2.44 23.38 18.40
N GLY A 793 -2.07 23.94 17.24
CA GLY A 793 -0.78 24.61 17.01
C GLY A 793 0.42 23.67 16.88
N ARG A 794 0.19 22.36 16.76
CA ARG A 794 1.26 21.38 16.56
C ARG A 794 1.55 21.21 15.07
N LYS A 795 2.76 21.59 14.66
CA LYS A 795 3.24 21.47 13.30
C LYS A 795 4.31 20.39 13.20
N GLY A 796 4.32 19.69 12.09
CA GLY A 796 5.31 18.64 11.81
C GLY A 796 5.30 18.23 10.34
N PRO A 797 6.22 17.35 9.92
CA PRO A 797 6.23 16.82 8.56
C PRO A 797 5.02 15.90 8.33
N LEU A 798 4.70 15.69 7.06
CA LEU A 798 3.70 14.68 6.68
C LEU A 798 4.13 13.29 7.14
N THR A 799 3.17 12.50 7.61
CA THR A 799 3.41 11.07 7.91
C THR A 799 3.70 10.31 6.62
N ASN A 800 4.49 9.21 6.74
CA ASN A 800 5.00 8.38 5.64
C ASN A 800 5.92 9.11 4.64
N GLN A 801 6.37 10.33 4.96
CA GLN A 801 7.29 11.10 4.14
C GLN A 801 8.72 10.95 4.65
N SER A 802 9.61 10.42 3.81
CA SER A 802 11.05 10.46 4.03
C SER A 802 11.66 11.74 3.46
N LYS A 803 12.57 12.35 4.21
CA LYS A 803 13.25 13.59 3.77
C LYS A 803 14.21 13.35 2.62
N ASN A 804 14.92 12.21 2.64
CA ASN A 804 15.88 11.83 1.62
C ASN A 804 15.59 10.40 1.13
N ALA A 805 15.65 10.21 -0.17
CA ALA A 805 15.62 8.89 -0.79
C ALA A 805 16.55 8.87 -2.00
N PHE A 806 17.26 7.76 -2.20
CA PHE A 806 17.99 7.55 -3.43
C PHE A 806 17.89 6.10 -3.88
N ASN A 807 17.93 5.90 -5.20
CA ASN A 807 18.03 4.58 -5.83
C ASN A 807 19.15 4.62 -6.84
N THR A 808 19.98 3.59 -6.85
CA THR A 808 21.09 3.46 -7.78
C THR A 808 21.13 2.04 -8.34
N THR A 809 21.43 1.93 -9.64
CA THR A 809 21.61 0.65 -10.31
C THR A 809 22.86 0.72 -11.18
N LEU A 810 23.78 -0.19 -10.95
CA LEU A 810 24.88 -0.48 -11.86
C LEU A 810 24.50 -1.72 -12.64
N TYR A 811 24.56 -1.64 -13.98
CA TYR A 811 24.24 -2.77 -14.85
C TYR A 811 25.36 -3.07 -15.82
N TYR A 812 25.41 -4.31 -16.28
CA TYR A 812 26.29 -4.81 -17.32
C TYR A 812 25.44 -5.60 -18.31
N GLU A 813 25.55 -5.29 -19.61
CA GLU A 813 24.82 -5.97 -20.66
C GLU A 813 25.72 -6.19 -21.88
N VAL A 814 25.84 -7.45 -22.31
CA VAL A 814 26.60 -7.85 -23.51
C VAL A 814 25.95 -9.08 -24.13
N ASP A 815 25.63 -9.03 -25.42
CA ASP A 815 25.06 -10.12 -26.20
C ASP A 815 23.98 -10.95 -25.46
N ARG A 816 24.41 -12.07 -24.86
CA ARG A 816 23.55 -13.04 -24.20
C ARG A 816 23.53 -12.91 -22.67
N PHE A 817 24.33 -12.03 -22.11
CA PHE A 817 24.47 -11.89 -20.66
C PHE A 817 24.12 -10.50 -20.18
N GLN A 818 23.32 -10.42 -19.14
CA GLN A 818 23.04 -9.20 -18.41
C GLN A 818 23.10 -9.44 -16.90
N ALA A 819 23.55 -8.43 -16.16
CA ALA A 819 23.61 -8.42 -14.71
C ALA A 819 23.38 -7.00 -14.18
N ARG A 820 22.78 -6.89 -13.00
CA ARG A 820 22.60 -5.62 -12.32
C ARG A 820 22.64 -5.77 -10.81
N VAL A 821 23.09 -4.71 -10.14
CA VAL A 821 23.04 -4.56 -8.68
C VAL A 821 22.39 -3.21 -8.42
N SER A 822 21.41 -3.21 -7.54
CA SER A 822 20.65 -2.02 -7.16
C SER A 822 20.77 -1.78 -5.66
N ALA A 823 20.79 -0.51 -5.27
CA ALA A 823 20.70 -0.08 -3.88
C ALA A 823 19.59 0.96 -3.75
N ALA A 824 18.72 0.76 -2.78
CA ALA A 824 17.62 1.67 -2.45
C ALA A 824 17.75 2.13 -1.00
N TYR A 825 17.89 3.43 -0.80
CA TYR A 825 17.94 4.09 0.50
C TYR A 825 16.69 4.94 0.71
N ARG A 826 16.18 4.88 1.93
CA ARG A 826 15.09 5.73 2.40
C ARG A 826 15.42 6.22 3.81
N SER A 827 15.49 7.54 4.03
CA SER A 827 15.67 8.09 5.37
C SER A 827 14.44 7.84 6.24
N GLY A 828 14.62 7.83 7.55
CA GLY A 828 13.55 7.67 8.54
C GLY A 828 12.37 8.60 8.30
N TYR A 829 11.19 8.16 8.72
CA TYR A 829 9.93 8.88 8.52
C TYR A 829 8.93 8.61 9.64
N LEU A 830 8.00 9.56 9.82
CA LEU A 830 6.96 9.45 10.83
C LEU A 830 5.80 8.57 10.36
N LEU A 831 5.33 7.70 11.24
CA LEU A 831 4.06 6.95 11.11
C LEU A 831 2.90 7.70 11.74
N ALA A 832 3.16 8.37 12.87
CA ALA A 832 2.18 9.17 13.60
C ALA A 832 2.82 10.41 14.23
N PHE A 833 2.10 11.55 14.19
CA PHE A 833 2.47 12.79 14.85
C PHE A 833 1.21 13.56 15.30
N PRO A 834 1.09 13.87 16.58
CA PRO A 834 1.89 13.35 17.69
C PRO A 834 1.73 11.82 17.83
N GLY A 835 2.67 11.19 18.52
CA GLY A 835 2.60 9.78 18.86
C GLY A 835 1.53 9.49 19.92
N GLY A 836 1.24 8.21 20.12
CA GLY A 836 0.30 7.74 21.13
C GLY A 836 0.91 7.71 22.55
N ASN A 837 0.05 7.64 23.56
CA ASN A 837 0.42 7.39 24.97
C ASN A 837 1.46 8.35 25.57
N GLY A 838 1.42 9.63 25.16
CA GLY A 838 2.35 10.65 25.66
C GLY A 838 3.69 10.68 24.94
N ASN A 839 3.92 9.83 23.93
CA ASN A 839 5.08 9.94 23.06
C ASN A 839 4.93 11.13 22.10
N SER A 840 6.04 11.79 21.78
CA SER A 840 6.01 12.95 20.87
C SER A 840 5.70 12.56 19.44
N GLU A 841 6.19 11.39 19.00
CA GLU A 841 6.08 10.87 17.64
C GLU A 841 6.24 9.36 17.60
N GLU A 842 5.88 8.75 16.48
CA GLU A 842 6.15 7.35 16.15
C GLU A 842 6.70 7.30 14.72
N GLY A 843 7.74 6.53 14.47
CA GLY A 843 8.38 6.50 13.16
C GLY A 843 9.09 5.19 12.85
N VAL A 844 9.72 5.21 11.69
CA VAL A 844 10.60 4.16 11.17
C VAL A 844 11.97 4.80 10.94
N ASN A 845 13.04 4.10 11.33
CA ASN A 845 14.40 4.51 11.06
C ASN A 845 14.76 4.32 9.58
N ASP A 846 15.92 4.83 9.16
CA ASP A 846 16.37 4.71 7.79
C ASP A 846 16.63 3.25 7.39
N THR A 847 16.47 2.97 6.09
CA THR A 847 16.65 1.63 5.52
C THR A 847 17.52 1.68 4.27
N VAL A 848 18.33 0.61 4.07
CA VAL A 848 19.15 0.40 2.88
C VAL A 848 18.97 -1.02 2.36
N ASN A 849 18.32 -1.19 1.22
CA ASN A 849 18.12 -2.49 0.58
C ASN A 849 19.07 -2.65 -0.60
N PHE A 850 19.69 -3.82 -0.71
CA PHE A 850 20.50 -4.23 -1.87
C PHE A 850 19.85 -5.41 -2.55
N ASP A 851 19.70 -5.29 -3.88
CA ASP A 851 19.17 -6.33 -4.74
C ASP A 851 20.12 -6.59 -5.90
N ALA A 852 20.13 -7.81 -6.41
CA ALA A 852 20.94 -8.19 -7.56
C ALA A 852 20.14 -9.11 -8.49
N SER A 853 20.37 -8.99 -9.79
CA SER A 853 19.85 -9.95 -10.76
C SER A 853 20.84 -10.19 -11.88
N MET A 854 20.78 -11.39 -12.46
CA MET A 854 21.51 -11.74 -13.69
C MET A 854 20.68 -12.65 -14.56
N SER A 855 20.86 -12.53 -15.88
CA SER A 855 20.28 -13.47 -16.82
C SER A 855 21.25 -13.84 -17.95
N TYR A 856 21.06 -15.04 -18.49
CA TYR A 856 21.83 -15.57 -19.58
C TYR A 856 20.94 -16.24 -20.63
N ASN A 857 20.96 -15.70 -21.85
CA ASN A 857 20.25 -16.27 -22.99
C ASN A 857 20.99 -17.50 -23.49
N ILE A 858 20.55 -18.70 -23.06
CA ILE A 858 21.10 -20.00 -23.53
C ILE A 858 20.91 -20.12 -25.03
N SER A 859 19.75 -19.70 -25.51
CA SER A 859 19.41 -19.59 -26.95
C SER A 859 18.51 -18.36 -27.14
N ASP A 860 18.13 -18.08 -28.40
CA ASP A 860 17.18 -16.98 -28.68
C ASP A 860 15.79 -17.21 -28.04
N SER A 861 15.48 -18.44 -27.67
CA SER A 861 14.20 -18.88 -27.10
C SER A 861 14.28 -19.26 -25.61
N LEU A 862 15.47 -19.40 -25.02
CA LEU A 862 15.62 -19.92 -23.66
C LEU A 862 16.58 -19.04 -22.85
N THR A 863 16.09 -18.49 -21.76
CA THR A 863 16.84 -17.65 -20.82
C THR A 863 16.89 -18.30 -19.44
N LEU A 864 18.06 -18.30 -18.81
CA LEU A 864 18.27 -18.63 -17.39
C LEU A 864 18.36 -17.32 -16.60
N SER A 865 17.66 -17.19 -15.46
CA SER A 865 17.73 -16.04 -14.56
C SER A 865 18.11 -16.45 -13.14
N LEU A 866 18.79 -15.55 -12.45
CA LEU A 866 19.06 -15.58 -11.01
C LEU A 866 18.74 -14.21 -10.44
N GLU A 867 17.97 -14.17 -9.36
CA GLU A 867 17.57 -12.95 -8.67
C GLU A 867 17.87 -13.11 -7.18
N ALA A 868 18.29 -12.05 -6.53
CA ALA A 868 18.53 -11.99 -5.10
C ALA A 868 18.01 -10.67 -4.54
N LEU A 869 17.10 -10.75 -3.58
CA LEU A 869 16.44 -9.61 -2.94
C LEU A 869 16.85 -9.49 -1.48
N ASN A 870 16.87 -8.26 -1.01
CA ASN A 870 17.21 -7.92 0.39
C ASN A 870 18.55 -8.54 0.84
N LEU A 871 19.60 -8.41 0.01
CA LEU A 871 20.92 -8.97 0.31
C LEU A 871 21.56 -8.43 1.59
N SER A 872 21.13 -7.22 2.03
CA SER A 872 21.50 -6.61 3.31
C SER A 872 20.85 -7.27 4.53
N ASP A 873 19.79 -8.08 4.33
CA ASP A 873 18.89 -8.55 5.40
C ASP A 873 18.42 -7.40 6.28
N GLU A 874 17.86 -6.37 5.60
CA GLU A 874 17.50 -5.10 6.22
C GLU A 874 16.38 -5.27 7.25
N PHE A 875 16.54 -4.58 8.37
CA PHE A 875 15.56 -4.55 9.45
C PHE A 875 14.56 -3.40 9.28
N ASN A 876 13.30 -3.67 9.56
CA ASN A 876 12.30 -2.63 9.75
C ASN A 876 12.34 -2.19 11.22
N ASP A 877 13.07 -1.12 11.51
CA ASP A 877 13.27 -0.56 12.84
C ASP A 877 12.27 0.56 13.11
N ARG A 878 11.23 0.26 13.90
CA ARG A 878 10.21 1.23 14.31
C ARG A 878 10.50 1.74 15.71
N TYR A 879 10.36 3.04 15.88
CA TYR A 879 10.60 3.72 17.14
C TYR A 879 9.39 4.54 17.60
N VAL A 880 9.39 4.91 18.87
CA VAL A 880 8.50 5.92 19.46
C VAL A 880 9.32 6.97 20.19
N ASP A 881 8.85 8.21 20.12
CA ASP A 881 9.45 9.39 20.74
C ASP A 881 10.79 9.84 20.12
N VAL A 882 11.11 11.11 20.26
CA VAL A 882 12.37 11.71 19.81
C VAL A 882 13.63 11.08 20.44
N THR A 883 13.46 10.28 21.50
CA THR A 883 14.54 9.53 22.17
C THR A 883 14.82 8.17 21.53
N ASP A 884 14.15 7.85 20.40
CA ASP A 884 14.36 6.63 19.61
C ASP A 884 14.19 5.33 20.41
N ARG A 885 13.08 5.22 21.18
CA ARG A 885 12.74 3.98 21.89
C ARG A 885 12.17 2.96 20.91
N VAL A 886 12.72 1.75 20.88
CA VAL A 886 12.25 0.68 19.97
C VAL A 886 10.78 0.36 20.21
N SER A 887 9.99 0.30 19.15
CA SER A 887 8.61 -0.21 19.21
C SER A 887 8.46 -1.56 18.51
N ASN A 888 9.13 -1.74 17.39
CA ASN A 888 9.19 -3.01 16.65
C ASN A 888 10.48 -3.06 15.84
N TYR A 889 11.31 -4.07 16.08
CA TYR A 889 12.55 -4.32 15.34
C TYR A 889 12.43 -5.69 14.69
N ARG A 890 12.30 -5.74 13.36
CA ARG A 890 11.85 -6.92 12.61
C ARG A 890 12.65 -7.14 11.33
N HIS A 891 12.97 -8.41 11.01
CA HIS A 891 13.49 -8.81 9.71
C HIS A 891 12.72 -10.01 9.11
N THR A 892 12.96 -10.29 7.84
CA THR A 892 12.28 -11.34 7.08
C THR A 892 13.23 -12.21 6.24
N GLY A 893 14.54 -11.99 6.40
CA GLY A 893 15.58 -12.72 5.67
C GLY A 893 15.79 -12.26 4.23
N ARG A 894 16.65 -13.00 3.51
CA ARG A 894 17.00 -12.79 2.11
C ARG A 894 16.24 -13.76 1.22
N GLU A 895 15.96 -13.36 0.00
CA GLU A 895 15.29 -14.19 -0.97
C GLU A 895 16.17 -14.37 -2.22
N VAL A 896 16.33 -15.62 -2.68
CA VAL A 896 17.10 -15.95 -3.88
C VAL A 896 16.22 -16.82 -4.79
N ALA A 897 16.07 -16.40 -6.05
CA ALA A 897 15.27 -17.12 -7.04
C ALA A 897 16.11 -17.52 -8.25
N ILE A 898 15.89 -18.72 -8.76
CA ILE A 898 16.44 -19.21 -10.01
C ILE A 898 15.31 -19.59 -10.97
N GLY A 899 15.41 -19.17 -12.23
CA GLY A 899 14.35 -19.31 -13.20
C GLY A 899 14.82 -19.71 -14.58
N LEU A 900 13.90 -20.33 -15.33
CA LEU A 900 14.00 -20.60 -16.75
C LEU A 900 12.82 -19.99 -17.46
N ARG A 901 13.10 -19.21 -18.51
CA ARG A 901 12.08 -18.63 -19.38
C ARG A 901 12.26 -19.13 -20.81
N TRP A 902 11.15 -19.58 -21.38
CA TRP A 902 11.07 -19.97 -22.77
C TRP A 902 10.11 -19.07 -23.53
N LYS A 903 10.47 -18.67 -24.75
CA LYS A 903 9.64 -17.87 -25.66
C LYS A 903 9.64 -18.48 -27.09
N TYR A 904 8.49 -18.33 -27.76
CA TYR A 904 8.28 -18.77 -29.15
C TYR A 904 7.58 -17.68 -29.95
#